data_60a77a66c361158288638fdada44b234
#
_entry.id   60a77a66c361158288638fdada44b234
#
_cell.length_a   1.000
_cell.length_b   1.000
_cell.length_c   1.000
_cell.angle_alpha   90.00
_cell.angle_beta   90.00
_cell.angle_gamma   90.00
#
_symmetry.space_group_name_H-M   'P 1'
#
loop_
_entity.id
_entity.type
_entity.pdbx_description
1 polymer ?
#
loop_
_entity_poly.entity_id
_entity_poly.type
_entity_poly.pdbx_seq_one_letter_code
_entity_poly.pdbx_strand_id
1 'polypeptide(L)'
;MGHFFAVSRSIRTLSTAFAASLAAGLFAASPADARITRIEIDTARSQSPTFGGFSWPNVGQYEKIVGKAYGEVNPHDRQNRVIVDIEFAPRNARGNVEYAFNFYILKPIDLKKGARKMMYEPPNRGGKTWAALGRVTVDPGGNGDDPGSAITNATVLANSFLMPRGYTIAWSGWEDLDSLDNPAFNSTASFPVARNPDGSSITGPSYEYIVVGAAAASAALTYPAATLDKTQATLTHRVHLNDAPQVIPATGWNYNAAGTAISLASGSLVANDIYEFAYTAKDPRVNGLGFAAVRDWMEFLRYERRDDYNNPNPLARHIKRVYTEISSQPGRLLNDFRHLGFNETESGKKAFDGHMQWIAAGNGINMNYRFSQSGRTERNRQNHLFIEGRFPFANVMTHDPITRETDSRYKSCERTDTCPLGMEIYSANEYWVKAASLLHTTPDGTKDLPDSKFTRNFFMSSMRHGTAASPAGPGTLPSRGLCQQADNPLNSAPVQRALFIALDEWATEDRNPPHSRVPKLRDGTLVPPLPQSGMGFPNIPSPFADIPGPFVTYTGLKTTRYHFNYGLNFYETGIATINPPVFPFTTPSYQDDSRNGPIYPSFIPKTDGDGNDIAGVRLPDVTVPLATYTGWALRRGAQASDGCESSGQFIPFAKTEGERGSDPRGSVAARYPTFAAYHGKVRSALEEMVSDRLLLCEDAGNEESRLMQAGITRGVPAPEGSVLPAVELLKACREDEHKHGHKDDHHDHGDHDDD
;
A
#
# COMPACT_ATOMS: atom_id res chain seq x y z
N MET A 1 -32.03 57.49 -40.56
CA MET A 1 -32.45 58.76 -39.95
C MET A 1 -32.03 58.64 -38.47
N GLY A 2 -31.02 59.17 -37.97
CA GLY A 2 -30.45 60.51 -38.08
C GLY A 2 -30.76 61.22 -36.82
N HIS A 3 -29.84 61.55 -36.09
CA HIS A 3 -29.03 62.63 -35.54
C HIS A 3 -28.83 62.48 -34.02
N PHE A 4 -27.62 62.43 -33.45
CA PHE A 4 -26.55 63.43 -33.20
C PHE A 4 -27.02 64.61 -32.28
N PHE A 5 -26.29 64.80 -31.21
CA PHE A 5 -25.59 65.96 -30.61
C PHE A 5 -25.41 65.71 -29.11
N ALA A 6 -24.28 65.58 -28.51
CA ALA A 6 -23.00 66.31 -28.31
C ALA A 6 -23.08 67.58 -27.41
N VAL A 7 -22.14 67.53 -26.42
CA VAL A 7 -21.46 68.72 -25.77
C VAL A 7 -22.23 69.38 -24.57
N SER A 8 -21.68 69.57 -23.37
CA SER A 8 -20.53 70.40 -23.02
C SER A 8 -20.22 70.41 -21.52
N ARG A 9 -18.95 70.48 -21.18
CA ARG A 9 -18.20 70.93 -20.02
C ARG A 9 -18.80 72.05 -19.11
N SER A 10 -18.48 71.98 -17.78
CA SER A 10 -17.76 73.01 -16.98
C SER A 10 -17.85 72.67 -15.48
N ILE A 11 -16.77 72.40 -14.74
CA ILE A 11 -15.76 73.18 -14.04
C ILE A 11 -16.22 73.92 -12.78
N ARG A 12 -15.51 73.60 -11.64
CA ARG A 12 -15.24 74.32 -10.37
C ARG A 12 -16.34 74.20 -9.29
N THR A 13 -16.05 74.01 -7.98
CA THR A 13 -14.96 74.53 -7.11
C THR A 13 -14.85 73.73 -5.81
N LEU A 14 -13.71 73.79 -5.15
CA LEU A 14 -13.30 73.32 -3.83
C LEU A 14 -14.30 73.61 -2.67
N SER A 15 -14.39 72.63 -1.73
CA SER A 15 -14.53 72.91 -0.31
C SER A 15 -13.91 71.78 0.50
N THR A 16 -12.89 72.12 1.26
CA THR A 16 -12.17 71.34 2.27
C THR A 16 -13.06 71.15 3.50
N ALA A 17 -13.29 69.88 3.91
CA ALA A 17 -13.75 69.53 5.24
C ALA A 17 -12.93 68.39 5.79
N PHE A 18 -12.15 68.66 6.85
CA PHE A 18 -11.41 67.69 7.65
C PHE A 18 -12.45 66.76 8.35
N ALA A 19 -12.43 65.47 8.03
CA ALA A 19 -13.08 64.46 8.84
C ALA A 19 -11.98 63.45 9.24
N ALA A 20 -11.71 63.42 10.54
CA ALA A 20 -10.85 62.41 11.17
C ALA A 20 -11.48 61.03 11.01
N SER A 21 -10.95 60.19 10.15
CA SER A 21 -11.33 58.80 10.02
C SER A 21 -10.58 57.96 11.05
N LEU A 22 -11.29 57.48 12.08
CA LEU A 22 -10.86 56.32 12.86
C LEU A 22 -10.69 55.14 11.86
N ALA A 23 -9.47 54.82 11.54
CA ALA A 23 -9.15 53.54 10.89
C ALA A 23 -9.25 52.43 11.95
N ALA A 24 -10.44 51.88 12.16
CA ALA A 24 -10.58 50.55 12.73
C ALA A 24 -9.99 49.57 11.72
N GLY A 25 -8.74 49.16 11.97
CA GLY A 25 -8.13 48.06 11.24
C GLY A 25 -8.97 46.80 11.45
N LEU A 26 -9.83 46.50 10.50
CA LEU A 26 -10.30 45.14 10.27
C LEU A 26 -9.06 44.34 9.85
N PHE A 27 -8.43 43.71 10.83
CA PHE A 27 -7.65 42.53 10.55
C PHE A 27 -8.65 41.53 9.95
N ALA A 28 -8.73 41.47 8.63
CA ALA A 28 -9.24 40.29 7.97
C ALA A 28 -8.30 39.18 8.41
N ALA A 29 -8.76 38.36 9.38
CA ALA A 29 -8.12 37.11 9.66
C ALA A 29 -8.08 36.38 8.31
N SER A 30 -6.88 36.16 7.78
CA SER A 30 -6.70 35.22 6.68
C SER A 30 -7.44 33.93 7.07
N PRO A 31 -8.22 33.31 6.17
CA PRO A 31 -8.80 32.02 6.48
C PRO A 31 -7.68 31.15 7.06
N ALA A 32 -7.95 30.54 8.20
CA ALA A 32 -6.96 29.68 8.86
C ALA A 32 -6.72 28.49 7.94
N ASP A 33 -5.54 28.47 7.31
CA ASP A 33 -5.09 27.35 6.48
C ASP A 33 -4.94 26.12 7.39
N ALA A 34 -5.24 24.92 6.89
CA ALA A 34 -4.94 23.68 7.59
C ALA A 34 -3.44 23.60 7.83
N ARG A 35 -3.05 23.25 9.03
CA ARG A 35 -1.64 23.32 9.41
C ARG A 35 -1.31 22.52 10.64
N ILE A 36 -0.05 22.22 10.79
CA ILE A 36 0.51 21.78 12.06
C ILE A 36 0.65 22.99 12.97
N THR A 37 -0.13 23.00 14.04
CA THR A 37 -0.16 24.10 15.01
C THR A 37 0.91 23.96 16.08
N ARG A 38 1.29 22.72 16.43
CA ARG A 38 2.29 22.45 17.47
C ARG A 38 2.98 21.12 17.24
N ILE A 39 4.29 21.08 17.51
CA ILE A 39 5.07 19.85 17.65
C ILE A 39 5.63 19.76 19.08
N GLU A 40 5.66 18.55 19.61
CA GLU A 40 6.26 18.22 20.91
C GLU A 40 7.30 17.12 20.70
N ILE A 41 8.58 17.47 20.90
CA ILE A 41 9.66 16.49 20.80
C ILE A 41 9.77 15.69 22.10
N ASP A 42 9.69 14.38 21.98
CA ASP A 42 9.98 13.46 23.09
C ASP A 42 11.50 13.26 23.19
N THR A 43 12.13 14.03 24.10
CA THR A 43 13.57 13.98 24.28
C THR A 43 14.06 12.67 24.91
N ALA A 44 13.19 11.93 25.60
CA ALA A 44 13.53 10.64 26.20
C ALA A 44 13.63 9.53 25.15
N ARG A 45 12.84 9.61 24.09
CA ARG A 45 12.85 8.66 22.97
C ARG A 45 13.70 9.10 21.79
N SER A 46 13.98 10.39 21.65
CA SER A 46 14.90 10.92 20.63
C SER A 46 16.34 10.57 20.94
N GLN A 47 17.17 10.40 19.90
CA GLN A 47 18.56 9.96 20.07
C GLN A 47 19.46 10.64 19.02
N SER A 48 20.54 11.26 19.49
CA SER A 48 21.56 11.88 18.64
C SER A 48 22.97 11.66 19.20
N PRO A 49 23.87 10.89 18.52
CA PRO A 49 23.60 10.12 17.30
C PRO A 49 22.80 8.83 17.60
N THR A 50 22.11 8.30 16.57
CA THR A 50 21.48 6.98 16.59
C THR A 50 22.38 5.92 15.91
N PHE A 51 21.90 4.67 15.77
CA PHE A 51 22.65 3.55 15.18
C PHE A 51 24.02 3.29 15.85
N GLY A 52 24.10 3.45 17.19
CA GLY A 52 25.37 3.30 17.90
C GLY A 52 26.45 4.31 17.49
N GLY A 53 26.09 5.41 16.86
CA GLY A 53 27.02 6.43 16.38
C GLY A 53 27.68 6.10 15.04
N PHE A 54 27.16 5.11 14.28
CA PHE A 54 27.71 4.78 12.96
C PHE A 54 27.67 6.00 12.03
N SER A 55 28.75 6.18 11.24
CA SER A 55 28.91 7.30 10.31
C SER A 55 29.05 6.79 8.89
N TRP A 56 28.10 7.16 8.01
CA TRP A 56 28.17 6.83 6.58
C TRP A 56 29.14 7.75 5.87
N PRO A 57 29.96 7.23 4.94
CA PRO A 57 30.81 8.09 4.09
C PRO A 57 29.98 9.18 3.42
N ASN A 58 30.51 10.40 3.35
CA ASN A 58 29.92 11.60 2.74
C ASN A 58 28.62 12.14 3.39
N VAL A 59 27.91 11.37 4.20
CA VAL A 59 26.67 11.76 4.89
C VAL A 59 26.88 12.05 6.36
N GLY A 60 27.71 11.24 7.04
CA GLY A 60 27.95 11.35 8.47
C GLY A 60 26.97 10.52 9.31
N GLN A 61 26.78 10.95 10.55
CA GLN A 61 25.90 10.28 11.51
C GLN A 61 24.45 10.73 11.33
N TYR A 62 23.54 9.88 11.78
CA TYR A 62 22.11 10.15 11.84
C TYR A 62 21.64 10.41 13.27
N GLU A 63 20.54 11.13 13.37
CA GLU A 63 19.77 11.27 14.60
C GLU A 63 18.32 10.83 14.38
N LYS A 64 17.70 10.38 15.46
CA LYS A 64 16.30 10.00 15.57
C LYS A 64 15.55 11.05 16.36
N ILE A 65 14.49 11.60 15.82
CA ILE A 65 13.58 12.53 16.47
C ILE A 65 12.21 11.87 16.59
N VAL A 66 11.69 11.80 17.80
CA VAL A 66 10.38 11.24 18.12
C VAL A 66 9.53 12.32 18.75
N GLY A 67 8.22 12.34 18.45
CA GLY A 67 7.36 13.33 19.05
C GLY A 67 5.90 13.17 18.69
N LYS A 68 5.12 14.20 19.03
CA LYS A 68 3.72 14.38 18.68
C LYS A 68 3.54 15.65 17.88
N ALA A 69 2.61 15.62 16.94
CA ALA A 69 2.17 16.78 16.21
C ALA A 69 0.66 16.98 16.41
N TYR A 70 0.27 18.22 16.47
CA TYR A 70 -1.11 18.67 16.59
C TYR A 70 -1.41 19.53 15.39
N GLY A 71 -2.55 19.28 14.78
CA GLY A 71 -3.00 20.02 13.60
C GLY A 71 -4.45 20.40 13.66
N GLU A 72 -4.86 21.26 12.75
CA GLU A 72 -6.25 21.68 12.60
C GLU A 72 -6.58 21.89 11.12
N VAL A 73 -7.83 21.69 10.76
CA VAL A 73 -8.35 21.96 9.41
C VAL A 73 -9.59 22.83 9.47
N ASN A 74 -9.72 23.75 8.52
CA ASN A 74 -10.96 24.48 8.31
C ASN A 74 -11.96 23.55 7.57
N PRO A 75 -13.08 23.14 8.19
CA PRO A 75 -14.04 22.23 7.58
C PRO A 75 -14.81 22.84 6.41
N HIS A 76 -14.80 24.16 6.26
CA HIS A 76 -15.46 24.87 5.16
C HIS A 76 -14.57 25.06 3.95
N ASP A 77 -13.28 24.73 4.07
CA ASP A 77 -12.36 24.76 2.95
C ASP A 77 -12.73 23.69 1.91
N ARG A 78 -12.54 24.03 0.63
CA ARG A 78 -12.85 23.15 -0.50
C ARG A 78 -12.14 21.80 -0.41
N GLN A 79 -10.91 21.79 0.06
CA GLN A 79 -10.07 20.58 0.13
C GLN A 79 -10.47 19.68 1.29
N ASN A 80 -11.11 20.21 2.34
CA ASN A 80 -11.47 19.47 3.54
C ASN A 80 -12.93 18.98 3.53
N ARG A 81 -13.81 19.63 2.75
CA ARG A 81 -15.25 19.24 2.66
C ARG A 81 -15.46 17.81 2.18
N VAL A 82 -14.47 17.20 1.54
CA VAL A 82 -14.55 15.80 1.11
C VAL A 82 -14.45 14.82 2.29
N ILE A 83 -14.03 15.28 3.47
CA ILE A 83 -13.91 14.45 4.68
C ILE A 83 -15.32 14.22 5.25
N VAL A 84 -15.73 12.97 5.26
CA VAL A 84 -17.08 12.59 5.75
C VAL A 84 -17.22 12.92 7.23
N ASP A 85 -18.39 13.47 7.59
CA ASP A 85 -18.74 13.91 8.95
C ASP A 85 -17.89 15.06 9.52
N ILE A 86 -17.08 15.74 8.73
CA ILE A 86 -16.25 16.84 9.24
C ILE A 86 -17.08 18.00 9.80
N GLU A 87 -18.27 18.26 9.24
CA GLU A 87 -19.20 19.27 9.72
C GLU A 87 -19.79 18.94 11.10
N PHE A 88 -19.81 17.67 11.48
CA PHE A 88 -20.28 17.16 12.77
C PHE A 88 -19.16 17.01 13.80
N ALA A 89 -17.92 17.31 13.44
CA ALA A 89 -16.80 17.29 14.36
C ALA A 89 -16.81 18.48 15.32
N PRO A 90 -16.36 18.31 16.57
CA PRO A 90 -16.14 19.42 17.49
C PRO A 90 -15.21 20.48 16.90
N ARG A 91 -15.47 21.75 17.23
CA ARG A 91 -14.71 22.91 16.75
C ARG A 91 -13.92 23.54 17.87
N ASN A 92 -12.71 23.98 17.58
CA ASN A 92 -11.95 24.82 18.49
C ASN A 92 -12.41 26.29 18.43
N ALA A 93 -11.78 27.17 19.20
CA ALA A 93 -12.13 28.59 19.26
C ALA A 93 -11.98 29.33 17.92
N ARG A 94 -11.21 28.79 16.97
CA ARG A 94 -11.05 29.31 15.60
C ARG A 94 -12.10 28.78 14.63
N GLY A 95 -12.95 27.84 15.08
CA GLY A 95 -13.94 27.16 14.24
C GLY A 95 -13.37 25.97 13.45
N ASN A 96 -12.13 25.57 13.71
CA ASN A 96 -11.43 24.49 13.04
C ASN A 96 -11.61 23.15 13.78
N VAL A 97 -11.42 22.05 13.06
CA VAL A 97 -11.42 20.68 13.58
C VAL A 97 -9.99 20.28 13.89
N GLU A 98 -9.73 19.83 15.11
CA GLU A 98 -8.41 19.44 15.59
C GLU A 98 -8.14 17.95 15.42
N TYR A 99 -6.88 17.60 15.21
CA TYR A 99 -6.36 16.23 15.20
C TYR A 99 -4.95 16.20 15.76
N ALA A 100 -4.48 15.00 16.14
CA ALA A 100 -3.11 14.80 16.60
C ALA A 100 -2.57 13.44 16.13
N PHE A 101 -1.25 13.34 16.07
CA PHE A 101 -0.58 12.07 15.75
C PHE A 101 0.83 12.04 16.35
N ASN A 102 1.39 10.83 16.52
CA ASN A 102 2.80 10.69 16.84
C ASN A 102 3.62 10.55 15.55
N PHE A 103 4.90 10.92 15.62
CA PHE A 103 5.81 10.89 14.49
C PHE A 103 7.23 10.43 14.86
N TYR A 104 7.96 9.97 13.83
CA TYR A 104 9.37 9.59 13.89
C TYR A 104 10.10 10.16 12.68
N ILE A 105 11.32 10.67 12.88
CA ILE A 105 12.19 11.16 11.81
C ILE A 105 13.59 10.61 12.04
N LEU A 106 14.17 9.97 11.02
CA LEU A 106 15.58 9.66 10.93
C LEU A 106 16.20 10.61 9.92
N LYS A 107 17.20 11.38 10.31
CA LYS A 107 17.86 12.36 9.41
C LYS A 107 19.36 12.45 9.65
N PRO A 108 20.15 12.85 8.64
CA PRO A 108 21.53 13.26 8.89
C PRO A 108 21.60 14.36 9.96
N ILE A 109 22.53 14.26 10.90
CA ILE A 109 22.76 15.32 11.91
C ILE A 109 23.11 16.62 11.18
N ASP A 110 24.02 16.54 10.21
CA ASP A 110 24.31 17.66 9.32
C ASP A 110 23.44 17.55 8.05
N LEU A 111 22.33 18.27 8.03
CA LEU A 111 21.40 18.29 6.89
C LEU A 111 22.03 18.78 5.59
N LYS A 112 23.16 19.52 5.64
CA LYS A 112 23.88 19.98 4.43
C LYS A 112 24.55 18.81 3.69
N LYS A 113 24.87 17.73 4.39
CA LYS A 113 25.41 16.48 3.83
C LYS A 113 24.31 15.51 3.38
N GLY A 114 23.05 15.81 3.68
CA GLY A 114 21.91 15.03 3.22
C GLY A 114 21.54 15.31 1.76
N ALA A 115 20.86 14.39 1.13
CA ALA A 115 20.39 14.48 -0.26
C ALA A 115 19.31 15.53 -0.51
N ARG A 116 18.81 16.20 0.52
CA ARG A 116 17.64 17.09 0.48
C ARG A 116 16.36 16.37 0.00
N LYS A 117 16.32 15.07 0.15
CA LYS A 117 15.23 14.17 -0.21
C LYS A 117 14.71 13.48 1.04
N MET A 118 13.39 13.32 1.11
CA MET A 118 12.73 12.62 2.21
C MET A 118 11.93 11.45 1.67
N MET A 119 12.09 10.30 2.30
CA MET A 119 11.22 9.16 2.16
C MET A 119 10.21 9.18 3.30
N TYR A 120 8.92 9.24 2.98
CA TYR A 120 7.84 9.12 3.94
C TYR A 120 7.16 7.74 3.80
N GLU A 121 7.06 7.02 4.89
CA GLU A 121 6.30 5.77 4.96
C GLU A 121 5.09 5.97 5.87
N PRO A 122 3.85 5.98 5.33
CA PRO A 122 2.67 5.85 6.18
C PRO A 122 2.64 4.44 6.77
N PRO A 123 2.69 4.31 8.12
CA PRO A 123 2.84 3.00 8.75
C PRO A 123 1.65 2.07 8.51
N ASN A 124 1.93 0.79 8.31
CA ASN A 124 0.92 -0.25 8.13
C ASN A 124 0.40 -0.72 9.49
N ARG A 125 -0.83 -0.36 9.87
CA ARG A 125 -1.40 -0.61 11.21
C ARG A 125 -0.47 -0.16 12.33
N GLY A 126 0.09 1.03 12.20
CA GLY A 126 1.04 1.60 13.15
C GLY A 126 2.47 1.07 13.05
N GLY A 127 2.70 -0.01 12.31
CA GLY A 127 4.02 -0.63 12.13
C GLY A 127 4.84 0.05 11.04
N LYS A 128 6.11 0.29 11.35
CA LYS A 128 7.11 0.83 10.44
C LYS A 128 7.78 -0.33 9.71
N THR A 129 7.36 -0.60 8.49
CA THR A 129 7.77 -1.84 7.79
C THR A 129 8.96 -1.67 6.87
N TRP A 130 9.23 -0.53 6.35
CA TRP A 130 10.34 -0.14 5.46
C TRP A 130 11.26 -1.28 4.92
N ALA A 131 10.71 -2.48 4.90
CA ALA A 131 11.43 -3.71 4.58
C ALA A 131 11.73 -3.86 3.08
N ALA A 132 10.96 -3.20 2.21
CA ALA A 132 11.06 -3.44 0.77
C ALA A 132 12.28 -2.76 0.14
N LEU A 133 12.59 -1.52 0.51
CA LEU A 133 13.78 -0.81 0.04
C LEU A 133 15.02 -1.15 0.85
N GLY A 134 14.85 -1.54 2.11
CA GLY A 134 15.97 -1.87 2.96
C GLY A 134 16.69 -3.14 2.55
N ARG A 135 18.00 -3.08 2.33
CA ARG A 135 18.87 -4.24 2.47
C ARG A 135 19.00 -4.63 3.92
N VAL A 136 18.63 -3.73 4.80
CA VAL A 136 18.63 -3.85 6.25
C VAL A 136 17.31 -3.32 6.74
N THR A 137 16.59 -4.09 7.51
CA THR A 137 15.45 -3.60 8.26
C THR A 137 15.95 -2.56 9.25
N VAL A 138 15.36 -1.38 9.25
CA VAL A 138 15.66 -0.33 10.25
C VAL A 138 15.28 -0.81 11.64
N ASP A 139 14.51 -1.87 11.64
CA ASP A 139 13.86 -2.41 12.78
C ASP A 139 13.76 -3.95 12.70
N PRO A 140 14.47 -4.70 13.55
CA PRO A 140 14.45 -6.15 13.52
C PRO A 140 13.24 -6.79 14.18
N GLY A 141 12.37 -6.05 14.85
CA GLY A 141 11.38 -6.61 15.76
C GLY A 141 9.92 -6.59 15.31
N GLY A 142 9.54 -5.86 14.28
CA GLY A 142 8.17 -5.84 13.76
C GLY A 142 7.38 -4.54 14.01
N ASN A 143 6.07 -4.65 14.12
CA ASN A 143 5.17 -3.52 14.28
C ASN A 143 5.47 -2.69 15.53
N GLY A 144 5.60 -1.38 15.35
CA GLY A 144 5.71 -0.45 16.46
C GLY A 144 7.10 -0.21 16.98
N ASP A 145 8.09 -0.89 16.45
CA ASP A 145 9.45 -0.82 16.97
C ASP A 145 10.09 0.56 16.79
N ASP A 146 11.13 0.80 17.58
CA ASP A 146 11.84 2.06 17.65
C ASP A 146 12.91 2.16 16.56
N PRO A 147 12.68 2.86 15.46
CA PRO A 147 13.64 2.94 14.36
C PRO A 147 14.99 3.49 14.82
N GLY A 148 16.06 2.85 14.38
CA GLY A 148 17.41 3.32 14.63
C GLY A 148 18.01 2.92 15.99
N SER A 149 17.31 2.19 16.85
CA SER A 149 17.81 1.81 18.18
C SER A 149 18.51 0.46 18.22
N ALA A 150 18.08 -0.51 17.42
CA ALA A 150 18.48 -1.91 17.58
C ALA A 150 19.66 -2.35 16.69
N ILE A 151 19.94 -1.66 15.60
CA ILE A 151 20.99 -2.05 14.66
C ILE A 151 22.25 -1.26 14.93
N THR A 152 23.29 -1.95 15.40
CA THR A 152 24.62 -1.37 15.66
C THR A 152 25.74 -2.07 14.89
N ASN A 153 25.45 -3.14 14.15
CA ASN A 153 26.43 -3.86 13.35
C ASN A 153 26.87 -3.02 12.14
N ALA A 154 28.14 -2.62 12.12
CA ALA A 154 28.70 -1.74 11.10
C ALA A 154 28.58 -2.30 9.67
N THR A 155 28.76 -3.61 9.48
CA THR A 155 28.62 -4.23 8.15
C THR A 155 27.19 -4.16 7.64
N VAL A 156 26.22 -4.38 8.53
CA VAL A 156 24.80 -4.29 8.24
C VAL A 156 24.43 -2.85 7.88
N LEU A 157 24.88 -1.88 8.67
CA LEU A 157 24.59 -0.46 8.44
C LEU A 157 25.25 0.08 7.17
N ALA A 158 26.50 -0.33 6.86
CA ALA A 158 27.18 0.04 5.64
C ALA A 158 26.42 -0.41 4.36
N ASN A 159 25.73 -1.54 4.44
CA ASN A 159 24.93 -2.09 3.33
C ASN A 159 23.48 -1.56 3.28
N SER A 160 23.11 -0.61 4.14
CA SER A 160 21.78 0.01 4.07
C SER A 160 21.59 0.78 2.75
N PHE A 161 20.32 0.96 2.33
CA PHE A 161 20.04 1.51 1.00
C PHE A 161 19.91 3.03 0.99
N LEU A 162 19.09 3.61 1.89
CA LEU A 162 18.78 5.04 1.87
C LEU A 162 19.77 5.91 2.67
N MET A 163 20.34 5.40 3.77
CA MET A 163 21.23 6.19 4.61
C MET A 163 22.54 6.60 3.92
N PRO A 164 23.27 5.69 3.20
CA PRO A 164 24.45 6.10 2.45
C PRO A 164 24.14 7.14 1.36
N ARG A 165 22.87 7.20 0.91
CA ARG A 165 22.39 8.18 -0.07
C ARG A 165 21.88 9.47 0.55
N GLY A 166 21.98 9.62 1.88
CA GLY A 166 21.66 10.85 2.60
C GLY A 166 20.17 11.19 2.69
N TYR A 167 19.28 10.21 2.53
CA TYR A 167 17.84 10.43 2.68
C TYR A 167 17.45 10.69 4.12
N THR A 168 16.53 11.62 4.33
CA THR A 168 15.71 11.69 5.54
C THR A 168 14.58 10.69 5.43
N ILE A 169 14.21 10.02 6.52
CA ILE A 169 13.09 9.08 6.56
C ILE A 169 12.11 9.54 7.64
N ALA A 170 10.82 9.57 7.32
CA ALA A 170 9.80 10.03 8.24
C ALA A 170 8.59 9.08 8.26
N TRP A 171 8.00 8.94 9.45
CA TRP A 171 6.76 8.20 9.72
C TRP A 171 5.83 9.09 10.54
N SER A 172 4.52 8.95 10.36
CA SER A 172 3.54 9.58 11.24
C SER A 172 2.25 8.75 11.28
N GLY A 173 1.50 8.86 12.38
CA GLY A 173 0.20 8.23 12.51
C GLY A 173 -0.82 8.85 11.54
N TRP A 174 -1.62 7.98 10.92
CA TRP A 174 -2.70 8.36 10.02
C TRP A 174 -4.00 7.56 10.29
N GLU A 175 -3.94 6.59 11.20
CA GLU A 175 -5.06 5.78 11.71
C GLU A 175 -5.20 5.98 13.21
N ASP A 176 -6.44 5.99 13.70
CA ASP A 176 -6.75 5.97 15.14
C ASP A 176 -6.74 4.51 15.63
N LEU A 177 -5.60 4.06 16.15
CA LEU A 177 -5.35 2.67 16.54
C LEU A 177 -5.17 2.49 18.04
N ASP A 178 -4.52 3.44 18.71
CA ASP A 178 -4.06 3.30 20.09
C ASP A 178 -3.78 4.69 20.68
N SER A 179 -3.37 4.74 21.95
CA SER A 179 -2.88 5.97 22.57
C SER A 179 -1.66 6.53 21.82
N LEU A 180 -1.57 7.86 21.73
CA LEU A 180 -0.38 8.53 21.19
C LEU A 180 0.88 8.27 22.02
N ASP A 181 0.73 7.85 23.27
CA ASP A 181 1.80 7.52 24.20
C ASP A 181 2.01 6.00 24.35
N ASN A 182 1.61 5.20 23.35
CA ASN A 182 1.72 3.75 23.46
C ASN A 182 3.17 3.29 23.64
N PRO A 183 3.42 2.29 24.52
CA PRO A 183 4.78 1.81 24.81
C PRO A 183 5.36 0.96 23.68
N ALA A 184 4.53 0.46 22.76
CA ALA A 184 4.95 -0.35 21.62
C ALA A 184 5.47 0.48 20.44
N PHE A 185 5.52 1.80 20.55
CA PHE A 185 5.95 2.74 19.51
C PHE A 185 5.11 2.68 18.23
N ASN A 186 3.88 2.16 18.29
CA ASN A 186 2.96 2.21 17.15
C ASN A 186 2.71 3.65 16.72
N SER A 187 2.81 3.89 15.42
CA SER A 187 2.41 5.17 14.83
C SER A 187 0.89 5.22 14.74
N THR A 188 0.31 6.16 15.45
CA THR A 188 -1.15 6.31 15.56
C THR A 188 -1.56 7.78 15.52
N ALA A 189 -2.83 8.03 15.17
CA ALA A 189 -3.45 9.34 15.23
C ALA A 189 -4.59 9.34 16.24
N SER A 190 -5.12 10.54 16.54
CA SER A 190 -6.32 10.75 17.34
C SER A 190 -7.24 11.69 16.59
N PHE A 191 -8.47 11.24 16.35
CA PHE A 191 -9.48 11.98 15.62
C PHE A 191 -10.74 12.21 16.48
N PRO A 192 -11.44 13.33 16.29
CA PRO A 192 -12.65 13.63 17.04
C PRO A 192 -13.80 12.68 16.66
N VAL A 193 -14.70 12.49 17.62
CA VAL A 193 -15.97 11.81 17.40
C VAL A 193 -16.97 12.83 16.86
N ALA A 194 -17.64 12.50 15.76
CA ALA A 194 -18.72 13.30 15.22
C ALA A 194 -19.98 13.21 16.11
N ARG A 195 -20.71 14.34 16.26
CA ARG A 195 -21.90 14.47 17.06
C ARG A 195 -23.02 15.16 16.29
N ASN A 196 -24.25 14.83 16.62
CA ASN A 196 -25.39 15.62 16.15
C ASN A 196 -25.30 17.07 16.67
N PRO A 197 -25.96 18.05 16.01
CA PRO A 197 -25.91 19.45 16.43
C PRO A 197 -26.39 19.70 17.87
N ASP A 198 -27.19 18.80 18.42
CA ASP A 198 -27.68 18.84 19.82
C ASP A 198 -26.69 18.17 20.81
N GLY A 199 -25.53 17.71 20.33
CA GLY A 199 -24.51 17.00 21.11
C GLY A 199 -24.77 15.51 21.32
N SER A 200 -25.90 14.98 20.84
CA SER A 200 -26.20 13.56 20.95
C SER A 200 -25.32 12.70 20.06
N SER A 201 -25.22 11.40 20.39
CA SER A 201 -24.49 10.44 19.59
C SER A 201 -25.09 10.26 18.21
N ILE A 202 -24.26 10.26 17.17
CA ILE A 202 -24.64 9.77 15.84
C ILE A 202 -24.66 8.25 15.88
N THR A 203 -25.73 7.65 15.36
CA THR A 203 -25.88 6.21 15.25
C THR A 203 -26.06 5.77 13.79
N GLY A 204 -25.73 4.54 13.46
CA GLY A 204 -25.92 3.99 12.11
C GLY A 204 -25.44 2.57 11.95
N PRO A 205 -25.64 2.01 10.75
CA PRO A 205 -25.22 0.64 10.42
C PRO A 205 -23.71 0.44 10.55
N SER A 206 -23.30 -0.66 11.16
CA SER A 206 -21.93 -1.12 11.22
C SER A 206 -21.85 -2.65 11.09
N TYR A 207 -20.72 -3.12 10.63
CA TYR A 207 -20.48 -4.50 10.29
C TYR A 207 -19.09 -4.95 10.74
N GLU A 208 -19.00 -6.09 11.43
CA GLU A 208 -17.73 -6.71 11.80
C GLU A 208 -17.57 -8.04 11.08
N TYR A 209 -16.41 -8.25 10.50
CA TYR A 209 -15.96 -9.51 9.97
C TYR A 209 -14.88 -10.07 10.90
N ILE A 210 -15.15 -11.22 11.50
CA ILE A 210 -14.35 -11.76 12.60
C ILE A 210 -13.81 -13.12 12.20
N VAL A 211 -12.47 -13.23 12.10
CA VAL A 211 -11.75 -14.49 11.96
C VAL A 211 -10.63 -14.46 13.00
N VAL A 212 -10.71 -15.33 13.98
CA VAL A 212 -9.70 -15.43 15.05
C VAL A 212 -8.64 -16.45 14.67
N GLY A 213 -7.37 -16.16 14.91
CA GLY A 213 -6.26 -17.07 14.62
C GLY A 213 -6.12 -18.24 15.61
N ALA A 214 -6.67 -18.05 16.81
CA ALA A 214 -6.80 -19.07 17.86
C ALA A 214 -8.19 -18.92 18.49
N ALA A 215 -8.65 -19.95 19.19
CA ALA A 215 -9.92 -19.89 19.90
C ALA A 215 -9.97 -18.69 20.85
N ALA A 216 -11.02 -17.87 20.75
CA ALA A 216 -11.14 -16.62 21.48
C ALA A 216 -12.46 -16.55 22.26
N ALA A 217 -12.39 -16.08 23.51
CA ALA A 217 -13.57 -15.93 24.35
C ALA A 217 -14.51 -14.81 23.88
N SER A 218 -13.97 -13.79 23.20
CA SER A 218 -14.72 -12.63 22.71
C SER A 218 -14.05 -12.03 21.47
N ALA A 219 -14.81 -11.18 20.76
CA ALA A 219 -14.30 -10.33 19.69
C ALA A 219 -14.65 -8.87 20.00
N ALA A 220 -13.67 -7.96 19.84
CA ALA A 220 -13.88 -6.52 19.95
C ALA A 220 -14.70 -5.99 18.77
N LEU A 221 -15.54 -4.98 19.03
CA LEU A 221 -16.21 -4.18 18.01
C LEU A 221 -15.38 -2.92 17.74
N THR A 222 -15.33 -2.49 16.50
CA THR A 222 -14.62 -1.27 16.10
C THR A 222 -15.29 -0.03 16.69
N TYR A 223 -16.63 -0.04 16.75
CA TYR A 223 -17.43 1.02 17.36
C TYR A 223 -18.37 0.42 18.42
N PRO A 224 -18.66 1.17 19.51
CA PRO A 224 -19.60 0.71 20.50
C PRO A 224 -21.00 0.50 19.89
N ALA A 225 -21.70 -0.51 20.33
CA ALA A 225 -23.11 -0.70 19.98
C ALA A 225 -23.98 0.43 20.53
N ALA A 226 -24.92 0.94 19.73
CA ALA A 226 -25.85 1.97 20.13
C ALA A 226 -26.90 1.42 21.13
N THR A 227 -27.19 0.13 21.08
CA THR A 227 -28.09 -0.57 21.95
C THR A 227 -27.56 -1.98 22.25
N LEU A 228 -27.88 -2.51 23.44
CA LEU A 228 -27.59 -3.89 23.80
C LEU A 228 -28.75 -4.84 23.49
N ASP A 229 -29.81 -4.33 22.85
CA ASP A 229 -30.93 -5.14 22.38
C ASP A 229 -30.47 -6.04 21.22
N LYS A 230 -30.29 -7.31 21.52
CA LYS A 230 -29.80 -8.33 20.58
C LYS A 230 -30.75 -8.62 19.42
N THR A 231 -32.00 -8.17 19.49
CA THR A 231 -32.95 -8.30 18.38
C THR A 231 -32.68 -7.35 17.23
N GLN A 232 -31.86 -6.31 17.48
CA GLN A 232 -31.41 -5.30 16.50
C GLN A 232 -30.03 -5.63 15.91
N ALA A 233 -29.50 -6.81 16.18
CA ALA A 233 -28.22 -7.25 15.66
C ALA A 233 -28.30 -8.70 15.15
N THR A 234 -27.41 -9.02 14.22
CA THR A 234 -27.35 -10.39 13.65
C THR A 234 -25.91 -10.88 13.70
N LEU A 235 -25.72 -12.05 14.34
CA LEU A 235 -24.46 -12.78 14.31
C LEU A 235 -24.62 -14.03 13.46
N THR A 236 -23.72 -14.26 12.53
CA THR A 236 -23.68 -15.49 11.73
C THR A 236 -22.34 -16.20 11.89
N HIS A 237 -22.33 -17.49 11.56
CA HIS A 237 -21.16 -18.35 11.57
C HIS A 237 -21.12 -19.25 10.35
N ARG A 238 -19.93 -19.51 9.82
CA ARG A 238 -19.66 -20.53 8.78
C ARG A 238 -18.20 -20.97 8.84
N VAL A 239 -17.93 -22.19 8.33
CA VAL A 239 -16.56 -22.74 8.26
C VAL A 239 -15.88 -22.33 6.96
N HIS A 240 -16.53 -22.55 5.81
CA HIS A 240 -16.02 -22.17 4.51
C HIS A 240 -16.62 -20.86 4.01
N LEU A 241 -15.87 -20.13 3.18
CA LEU A 241 -16.36 -18.90 2.58
C LEU A 241 -17.66 -19.10 1.79
N ASN A 242 -17.78 -20.23 1.11
CA ASN A 242 -18.93 -20.55 0.27
C ASN A 242 -20.08 -21.26 1.00
N ASP A 243 -19.95 -21.52 2.30
CA ASP A 243 -21.05 -22.05 3.10
C ASP A 243 -22.13 -20.99 3.28
N ALA A 244 -23.38 -21.42 3.36
CA ALA A 244 -24.47 -20.55 3.78
C ALA A 244 -24.25 -20.11 5.23
N PRO A 245 -24.23 -18.80 5.52
CA PRO A 245 -24.07 -18.31 6.88
C PRO A 245 -25.20 -18.82 7.79
N GLN A 246 -24.84 -19.44 8.90
CA GLN A 246 -25.81 -19.91 9.90
C GLN A 246 -26.03 -18.83 10.95
N VAL A 247 -27.25 -18.38 11.13
CA VAL A 247 -27.62 -17.39 12.14
C VAL A 247 -27.45 -17.99 13.54
N ILE A 248 -26.65 -17.38 14.38
CA ILE A 248 -26.60 -17.67 15.81
C ILE A 248 -27.73 -16.89 16.48
N PRO A 249 -28.73 -17.58 17.09
CA PRO A 249 -29.87 -16.90 17.69
C PRO A 249 -29.44 -15.93 18.82
N ALA A 250 -30.24 -14.92 19.13
CA ALA A 250 -29.94 -13.91 20.14
C ALA A 250 -29.64 -14.50 21.54
N THR A 251 -30.09 -15.70 21.83
CA THR A 251 -29.77 -16.47 23.06
C THR A 251 -28.37 -17.09 23.01
N GLY A 252 -27.76 -17.23 21.84
CA GLY A 252 -26.48 -17.92 21.63
C GLY A 252 -25.25 -17.02 21.73
N TRP A 253 -25.41 -15.72 21.94
CA TRP A 253 -24.29 -14.76 22.06
C TRP A 253 -24.65 -13.59 23.00
N ASN A 254 -23.67 -12.80 23.44
CA ASN A 254 -23.86 -11.67 24.34
C ASN A 254 -22.97 -10.49 23.94
N TYR A 255 -23.45 -9.27 24.23
CA TYR A 255 -22.60 -8.09 24.37
C TYR A 255 -21.88 -8.10 25.72
N ASN A 256 -20.72 -7.47 25.83
CA ASN A 256 -20.22 -7.02 27.10
C ASN A 256 -21.04 -5.78 27.60
N ALA A 257 -20.90 -5.42 28.88
CA ALA A 257 -21.68 -4.33 29.49
C ALA A 257 -21.49 -2.97 28.80
N ALA A 258 -20.32 -2.73 28.20
CA ALA A 258 -20.01 -1.47 27.50
C ALA A 258 -20.49 -1.47 26.02
N GLY A 259 -20.94 -2.58 25.48
CA GLY A 259 -21.29 -2.73 24.07
C GLY A 259 -20.10 -2.64 23.12
N THR A 260 -18.89 -2.94 23.59
CA THR A 260 -17.64 -2.83 22.82
C THR A 260 -17.07 -4.18 22.38
N ALA A 261 -17.71 -5.27 22.76
CA ALA A 261 -17.31 -6.62 22.38
C ALA A 261 -18.50 -7.57 22.39
N ILE A 262 -18.39 -8.67 21.64
CA ILE A 262 -19.33 -9.80 21.66
C ILE A 262 -18.62 -11.09 22.08
N SER A 263 -19.39 -12.01 22.65
CA SER A 263 -18.95 -13.36 23.01
C SER A 263 -20.06 -14.37 22.70
N LEU A 264 -19.72 -15.64 22.51
CA LEU A 264 -20.72 -16.71 22.48
C LEU A 264 -21.27 -16.93 23.89
N ALA A 265 -22.55 -17.32 24.00
CA ALA A 265 -23.18 -17.62 25.29
C ALA A 265 -22.57 -18.88 25.94
N SER A 266 -22.02 -19.77 25.15
CA SER A 266 -21.28 -20.95 25.59
C SER A 266 -20.13 -21.23 24.60
N GLY A 267 -18.99 -21.67 25.12
CA GLY A 267 -17.79 -21.97 24.33
C GLY A 267 -17.01 -20.73 23.92
N SER A 268 -16.23 -20.86 22.85
CA SER A 268 -15.37 -19.81 22.31
C SER A 268 -15.56 -19.69 20.80
N LEU A 269 -15.22 -18.55 20.22
CA LEU A 269 -15.09 -18.40 18.78
C LEU A 269 -14.03 -19.38 18.28
N VAL A 270 -14.36 -20.13 17.22
CA VAL A 270 -13.50 -21.19 16.69
C VAL A 270 -12.40 -20.58 15.82
N ALA A 271 -11.19 -21.08 15.98
CA ALA A 271 -10.05 -20.63 15.20
C ALA A 271 -10.28 -20.81 13.69
N ASN A 272 -10.01 -19.77 12.93
CA ASN A 272 -10.16 -19.71 11.48
C ASN A 272 -11.57 -19.85 10.91
N ASP A 273 -12.60 -20.00 11.73
CA ASP A 273 -13.98 -19.91 11.25
C ASP A 273 -14.38 -18.45 11.01
N ILE A 274 -15.43 -18.26 10.22
CA ILE A 274 -15.91 -16.94 9.80
C ILE A 274 -17.13 -16.59 10.63
N TYR A 275 -17.06 -15.46 11.36
CA TYR A 275 -18.21 -14.86 12.03
C TYR A 275 -18.46 -13.48 11.41
N GLU A 276 -19.72 -13.15 11.15
CA GLU A 276 -20.15 -11.86 10.63
C GLU A 276 -21.18 -11.25 11.58
N PHE A 277 -20.95 -10.00 11.99
CA PHE A 277 -21.79 -9.33 12.97
C PHE A 277 -22.26 -7.99 12.44
N ALA A 278 -23.57 -7.88 12.19
CA ALA A 278 -24.23 -6.66 11.75
C ALA A 278 -25.01 -6.05 12.93
N TYR A 279 -24.77 -4.77 13.19
CA TYR A 279 -25.37 -4.08 14.35
C TYR A 279 -25.51 -2.57 14.07
N THR A 280 -26.20 -1.86 14.97
CA THR A 280 -26.22 -0.39 14.97
C THR A 280 -25.12 0.12 15.91
N ALA A 281 -24.16 0.83 15.34
CA ALA A 281 -23.05 1.45 16.06
C ALA A 281 -23.39 2.88 16.48
N LYS A 282 -22.59 3.46 17.38
CA LYS A 282 -22.63 4.87 17.78
C LYS A 282 -21.25 5.47 17.82
N ASP A 283 -21.20 6.82 17.88
CA ASP A 283 -19.99 7.61 18.08
C ASP A 283 -18.94 7.42 16.96
N PRO A 284 -19.27 7.70 15.68
CA PRO A 284 -18.33 7.56 14.58
C PRO A 284 -17.16 8.55 14.72
N ARG A 285 -15.93 8.09 14.51
CA ARG A 285 -14.75 8.94 14.39
C ARG A 285 -14.65 9.53 12.98
N VAL A 286 -14.15 10.76 12.89
CA VAL A 286 -13.90 11.45 11.61
C VAL A 286 -12.57 10.97 11.03
N ASN A 287 -12.50 9.69 10.65
CA ASN A 287 -11.25 9.04 10.23
C ASN A 287 -10.65 9.63 8.95
N GLY A 288 -11.46 10.25 8.08
CA GLY A 288 -10.97 10.96 6.88
C GLY A 288 -9.97 12.08 7.19
N LEU A 289 -9.89 12.57 8.44
CA LEU A 289 -8.84 13.48 8.89
C LEU A 289 -7.43 12.90 8.76
N GLY A 290 -7.28 11.57 8.67
CA GLY A 290 -5.99 10.94 8.41
C GLY A 290 -5.36 11.36 7.09
N PHE A 291 -6.16 11.65 6.05
CA PHE A 291 -5.65 12.22 4.80
C PHE A 291 -5.11 13.63 5.00
N ALA A 292 -5.84 14.48 5.73
CA ALA A 292 -5.40 15.84 6.05
C ALA A 292 -4.14 15.81 6.93
N ALA A 293 -4.09 14.92 7.93
CA ALA A 293 -2.92 14.78 8.81
C ALA A 293 -1.63 14.46 8.02
N VAL A 294 -1.70 13.56 7.04
CA VAL A 294 -0.56 13.25 6.14
C VAL A 294 -0.20 14.46 5.27
N ARG A 295 -1.18 15.10 4.63
CA ARG A 295 -0.98 16.28 3.77
C ARG A 295 -0.28 17.41 4.53
N ASP A 296 -0.83 17.78 5.69
CA ASP A 296 -0.38 18.93 6.47
C ASP A 296 0.98 18.67 7.13
N TRP A 297 1.27 17.40 7.49
CA TRP A 297 2.59 17.00 7.95
C TRP A 297 3.66 17.15 6.87
N MET A 298 3.36 16.75 5.63
CA MET A 298 4.27 16.94 4.49
C MET A 298 4.47 18.43 4.20
N GLU A 299 3.43 19.24 4.27
CA GLU A 299 3.51 20.68 4.11
C GLU A 299 4.42 21.30 5.17
N PHE A 300 4.18 20.98 6.45
CA PHE A 300 5.00 21.47 7.56
C PHE A 300 6.46 21.10 7.42
N LEU A 301 6.78 19.82 7.28
CA LEU A 301 8.16 19.35 7.19
C LEU A 301 8.94 19.95 6.04
N ARG A 302 8.27 20.24 4.94
CA ARG A 302 8.87 20.68 3.71
C ARG A 302 9.01 22.21 3.59
N TYR A 303 7.97 22.95 4.01
CA TYR A 303 7.86 24.36 3.67
C TYR A 303 7.91 25.29 4.87
N GLU A 304 7.54 24.84 6.08
CA GLU A 304 7.47 25.68 7.25
C GLU A 304 8.82 25.74 7.99
N ARG A 305 9.03 26.84 8.74
CA ARG A 305 10.21 26.99 9.59
C ARG A 305 9.94 26.63 11.04
N ARG A 306 8.75 26.90 11.51
CA ARG A 306 8.33 26.79 12.90
C ARG A 306 6.83 26.53 12.97
N ASP A 307 6.39 25.95 14.08
CA ASP A 307 4.97 25.89 14.44
C ASP A 307 4.46 27.19 15.08
N ASP A 308 3.18 27.24 15.48
CA ASP A 308 2.55 28.42 16.10
C ASP A 308 3.13 28.76 17.48
N TYR A 309 3.78 27.82 18.14
CA TYR A 309 4.45 27.99 19.43
C TYR A 309 5.94 28.33 19.28
N ASN A 310 6.38 28.61 18.05
CA ASN A 310 7.76 28.93 17.72
C ASN A 310 8.74 27.74 17.90
N ASN A 311 8.26 26.50 18.00
CA ASN A 311 9.11 25.32 17.97
C ASN A 311 9.70 25.15 16.56
N PRO A 312 11.00 24.91 16.42
CA PRO A 312 11.63 24.80 15.11
C PRO A 312 11.21 23.51 14.41
N ASN A 313 10.91 23.58 13.10
CA ASN A 313 10.76 22.41 12.26
C ASN A 313 12.11 21.70 12.15
N PRO A 314 12.22 20.39 12.48
CA PRO A 314 13.47 19.64 12.43
C PRO A 314 14.14 19.61 11.06
N LEU A 315 13.39 19.80 9.98
CA LEU A 315 13.89 19.78 8.60
C LEU A 315 14.03 21.18 7.98
N ALA A 316 13.39 22.21 8.55
CA ALA A 316 13.58 23.65 8.30
C ALA A 316 13.81 24.04 6.82
N ARG A 317 12.96 23.57 5.90
CA ARG A 317 13.07 23.82 4.44
C ARG A 317 14.28 23.15 3.74
N HIS A 318 14.93 22.20 4.38
CA HIS A 318 16.01 21.45 3.74
C HIS A 318 15.54 20.45 2.69
N ILE A 319 14.28 20.04 2.74
CA ILE A 319 13.73 19.01 1.85
C ILE A 319 13.25 19.64 0.53
N LYS A 320 13.85 19.21 -0.58
CA LYS A 320 13.43 19.60 -1.94
C LYS A 320 12.47 18.61 -2.59
N ARG A 321 12.62 17.31 -2.30
CA ARG A 321 11.79 16.24 -2.86
C ARG A 321 11.26 15.36 -1.75
N VAL A 322 10.01 14.97 -1.87
CA VAL A 322 9.35 14.02 -0.98
C VAL A 322 8.83 12.86 -1.79
N TYR A 323 9.33 11.68 -1.47
CA TYR A 323 8.82 10.41 -2.00
C TYR A 323 8.07 9.68 -0.91
N THR A 324 7.03 8.93 -1.27
CA THR A 324 6.39 7.99 -0.35
C THR A 324 6.60 6.58 -0.86
N GLU A 325 7.09 5.70 0.00
CA GLU A 325 7.11 4.26 -0.22
C GLU A 325 6.02 3.64 0.65
N ILE A 326 5.24 2.77 0.06
CA ILE A 326 4.00 2.30 0.65
C ILE A 326 3.80 0.83 0.34
N SER A 327 3.54 0.05 1.39
CA SER A 327 3.30 -1.38 1.26
C SER A 327 1.91 -1.78 1.78
N SER A 328 1.08 -2.35 0.89
CA SER A 328 -0.22 -2.96 1.22
C SER A 328 -1.30 -1.95 1.68
N GLN A 329 -1.74 -1.98 2.95
CA GLN A 329 -2.83 -1.14 3.46
C GLN A 329 -2.59 0.36 3.24
N PRO A 330 -1.44 0.95 3.56
CA PRO A 330 -1.23 2.37 3.30
C PRO A 330 -1.12 2.72 1.80
N GLY A 331 -0.86 1.75 0.92
CA GLY A 331 -0.99 1.97 -0.53
C GLY A 331 -2.43 2.20 -0.94
N ARG A 332 -3.39 1.57 -0.28
CA ARG A 332 -4.81 1.84 -0.47
C ARG A 332 -5.22 3.21 0.08
N LEU A 333 -4.61 3.66 1.18
CA LEU A 333 -4.70 5.05 1.64
C LEU A 333 -4.26 6.01 0.52
N LEU A 334 -3.11 5.75 -0.13
CA LEU A 334 -2.59 6.62 -1.19
C LEU A 334 -3.51 6.66 -2.43
N ASN A 335 -4.19 5.56 -2.76
CA ASN A 335 -5.17 5.54 -3.84
C ASN A 335 -6.28 6.57 -3.61
N ASP A 336 -6.86 6.59 -2.41
CA ASP A 336 -7.91 7.53 -2.04
C ASP A 336 -7.36 8.94 -1.78
N PHE A 337 -6.17 9.06 -1.20
CA PHE A 337 -5.46 10.33 -1.01
C PHE A 337 -5.29 11.11 -2.33
N ARG A 338 -4.88 10.41 -3.39
CA ARG A 338 -4.75 11.00 -4.73
C ARG A 338 -6.11 11.34 -5.34
N HIS A 339 -7.06 10.40 -5.29
CA HIS A 339 -8.40 10.57 -5.85
C HIS A 339 -9.14 11.74 -5.20
N LEU A 340 -9.09 11.84 -3.86
CA LEU A 340 -9.74 12.90 -3.10
C LEU A 340 -9.01 14.25 -3.18
N GLY A 341 -7.80 14.30 -3.77
CA GLY A 341 -7.08 15.54 -4.05
C GLY A 341 -6.12 15.99 -2.96
N PHE A 342 -5.78 15.16 -1.97
CA PHE A 342 -4.91 15.53 -0.86
C PHE A 342 -3.42 15.69 -1.22
N ASN A 343 -3.02 15.38 -2.45
CA ASN A 343 -1.65 15.73 -2.88
C ASN A 343 -1.46 17.23 -3.17
N GLU A 344 -2.54 17.99 -3.27
CA GLU A 344 -2.55 19.43 -3.19
C GLU A 344 -2.61 19.85 -1.71
N THR A 345 -1.58 20.55 -1.22
CA THR A 345 -1.60 21.16 0.11
C THR A 345 -2.54 22.37 0.12
N GLU A 346 -2.93 22.89 1.28
CA GLU A 346 -3.80 24.08 1.32
C GLU A 346 -3.13 25.33 0.75
N SER A 347 -1.79 25.39 0.77
CA SER A 347 -1.01 26.45 0.07
C SER A 347 -0.85 26.20 -1.45
N GLY A 348 -1.53 25.18 -2.02
CA GLY A 348 -1.48 24.87 -3.45
C GLY A 348 -0.19 24.20 -3.92
N LYS A 349 0.61 23.63 -3.00
CA LYS A 349 1.87 22.93 -3.31
C LYS A 349 1.68 21.41 -3.34
N LYS A 350 2.72 20.70 -3.75
CA LYS A 350 2.72 19.21 -3.72
C LYS A 350 3.07 18.70 -2.33
N ALA A 351 2.26 17.77 -1.79
CA ALA A 351 2.64 16.97 -0.63
C ALA A 351 3.74 15.99 -1.01
N PHE A 352 3.53 15.19 -2.06
CA PHE A 352 4.51 14.24 -2.60
C PHE A 352 4.89 14.58 -4.03
N ASP A 353 6.20 14.49 -4.35
CA ASP A 353 6.72 14.58 -5.72
C ASP A 353 6.61 13.24 -6.43
N GLY A 354 6.75 12.14 -5.69
CA GLY A 354 6.63 10.79 -6.23
C GLY A 354 6.20 9.75 -5.20
N HIS A 355 5.74 8.60 -5.70
CA HIS A 355 5.39 7.47 -4.87
C HIS A 355 5.87 6.15 -5.48
N MET A 356 6.24 5.24 -4.62
CA MET A 356 6.44 3.84 -4.95
C MET A 356 5.43 3.01 -4.17
N GLN A 357 4.43 2.48 -4.87
CA GLN A 357 3.32 1.76 -4.28
C GLN A 357 3.49 0.26 -4.49
N TRP A 358 3.70 -0.47 -3.39
CA TRP A 358 3.82 -1.91 -3.40
C TRP A 358 2.57 -2.59 -2.87
N ILE A 359 2.02 -3.54 -3.65
CA ILE A 359 0.89 -4.43 -3.27
C ILE A 359 -0.36 -3.72 -2.72
N ALA A 360 -0.85 -2.71 -3.42
CA ALA A 360 -2.10 -2.02 -3.08
C ALA A 360 -3.20 -2.16 -4.13
N ALA A 361 -2.86 -2.64 -5.32
CA ALA A 361 -3.75 -2.93 -6.44
C ALA A 361 -4.95 -1.96 -6.64
N GLY A 362 -6.08 -2.51 -7.05
CA GLY A 362 -7.28 -1.76 -7.44
C GLY A 362 -8.12 -1.18 -6.31
N ASN A 363 -7.74 -1.37 -5.05
CA ASN A 363 -8.57 -1.00 -3.91
C ASN A 363 -8.25 0.40 -3.35
N GLY A 364 -9.28 1.07 -2.83
CA GLY A 364 -9.16 2.16 -1.86
C GLY A 364 -9.09 1.64 -0.43
N ILE A 365 -9.23 2.56 0.53
CA ILE A 365 -9.24 2.24 1.95
C ILE A 365 -10.61 2.56 2.58
N ASN A 366 -11.07 1.71 3.48
CA ASN A 366 -12.29 1.97 4.24
C ASN A 366 -12.04 3.01 5.36
N MET A 367 -11.81 4.28 5.00
CA MET A 367 -11.46 5.33 5.95
C MET A 367 -12.36 6.56 5.88
N ASN A 368 -12.76 7.01 4.70
CA ASN A 368 -13.57 8.22 4.54
C ASN A 368 -15.07 7.91 4.46
N TYR A 369 -15.58 7.20 5.46
CA TYR A 369 -16.99 6.82 5.58
C TYR A 369 -17.43 6.89 7.03
N ARG A 370 -18.71 7.12 7.28
CA ARG A 370 -19.28 7.02 8.64
C ARG A 370 -19.15 5.57 9.14
N PHE A 371 -18.64 5.37 10.35
CA PHE A 371 -18.28 4.06 10.91
C PHE A 371 -17.23 3.30 10.10
N SER A 372 -16.29 4.02 9.49
CA SER A 372 -15.20 3.44 8.71
C SER A 372 -14.24 2.62 9.57
N GLN A 373 -13.58 1.64 8.93
CA GLN A 373 -12.70 0.67 9.57
C GLN A 373 -11.41 0.53 8.78
N SER A 374 -10.50 1.51 8.88
CA SER A 374 -9.24 1.60 8.12
C SER A 374 -8.34 0.35 8.27
N GLY A 375 -8.37 -0.27 9.45
CA GLY A 375 -7.63 -1.50 9.74
C GLY A 375 -8.15 -2.75 9.02
N ARG A 376 -9.36 -2.72 8.48
CA ARG A 376 -9.93 -3.84 7.74
C ARG A 376 -9.36 -3.90 6.33
N THR A 377 -9.20 -5.10 5.81
CA THR A 377 -8.69 -5.34 4.46
C THR A 377 -9.30 -6.59 3.86
N GLU A 378 -9.47 -6.57 2.55
CA GLU A 378 -9.84 -7.75 1.79
C GLU A 378 -8.84 -8.89 1.99
N ARG A 379 -9.39 -10.07 2.24
CA ARG A 379 -8.67 -11.34 2.30
C ARG A 379 -9.46 -12.41 1.57
N ASN A 380 -8.82 -13.49 1.16
CA ASN A 380 -9.41 -14.53 0.32
C ASN A 380 -10.67 -15.19 0.88
N ARG A 381 -10.90 -15.11 2.18
CA ARG A 381 -12.03 -15.70 2.86
C ARG A 381 -13.06 -14.69 3.33
N GLN A 382 -13.27 -13.62 2.55
CA GLN A 382 -14.20 -12.54 2.88
C GLN A 382 -15.17 -12.29 1.73
N ASN A 383 -16.41 -12.03 2.07
CA ASN A 383 -17.40 -11.47 1.15
C ASN A 383 -17.30 -9.95 1.01
N HIS A 384 -16.21 -9.35 1.39
CA HIS A 384 -15.84 -7.95 1.13
C HIS A 384 -17.00 -6.96 1.23
N LEU A 385 -17.75 -7.01 2.34
CA LEU A 385 -18.81 -6.05 2.65
C LEU A 385 -18.27 -4.68 3.09
N PHE A 386 -16.96 -4.55 3.23
CA PHE A 386 -16.31 -3.28 3.44
C PHE A 386 -16.09 -2.56 2.12
N ILE A 387 -16.21 -1.24 2.14
CA ILE A 387 -15.92 -0.44 0.97
C ILE A 387 -14.42 -0.31 0.76
N GLU A 388 -13.89 -1.15 -0.08
CA GLU A 388 -12.50 -1.09 -0.55
C GLU A 388 -12.41 -1.00 -2.07
N GLY A 389 -13.38 -1.49 -2.78
CA GLY A 389 -13.39 -1.61 -4.24
C GLY A 389 -14.31 -0.63 -4.93
N ARG A 390 -14.10 0.67 -4.73
CA ARG A 390 -14.87 1.74 -5.38
C ARG A 390 -14.18 2.24 -6.65
N PHE A 391 -14.97 2.53 -7.69
CA PHE A 391 -14.52 3.31 -8.84
C PHE A 391 -14.09 4.74 -8.37
N PRO A 392 -13.02 5.34 -8.96
CA PRO A 392 -12.19 4.86 -10.07
C PRO A 392 -11.08 3.89 -9.65
N PHE A 393 -10.80 2.90 -10.52
CA PHE A 393 -9.76 1.90 -10.27
C PHE A 393 -8.40 2.30 -10.86
N ALA A 394 -8.39 3.06 -11.94
CA ALA A 394 -7.20 3.38 -12.73
C ALA A 394 -6.69 4.82 -12.55
N ASN A 395 -5.43 5.04 -12.93
CA ASN A 395 -4.79 6.36 -12.91
C ASN A 395 -5.07 7.19 -14.18
N VAL A 396 -5.76 6.62 -15.17
CA VAL A 396 -6.23 7.30 -16.38
C VAL A 396 -7.75 7.39 -16.37
N MET A 397 -8.28 8.39 -17.09
CA MET A 397 -9.74 8.59 -17.19
C MET A 397 -10.41 7.36 -17.80
N THR A 398 -11.39 6.82 -17.09
CA THR A 398 -12.22 5.69 -17.52
C THR A 398 -13.70 6.00 -17.27
N HIS A 399 -14.56 5.39 -18.08
CA HIS A 399 -16.00 5.44 -17.88
C HIS A 399 -16.48 4.17 -17.18
N ASP A 400 -17.20 4.32 -16.08
CA ASP A 400 -17.85 3.23 -15.37
C ASP A 400 -19.25 2.95 -15.93
N PRO A 401 -19.49 1.79 -16.55
CA PRO A 401 -20.81 1.46 -17.11
C PRO A 401 -21.90 1.25 -16.04
N ILE A 402 -21.51 1.00 -14.78
CA ILE A 402 -22.43 0.75 -13.66
C ILE A 402 -22.95 2.07 -13.09
N THR A 403 -22.04 2.95 -12.66
CA THR A 403 -22.39 4.25 -12.07
C THR A 403 -22.60 5.34 -13.13
N ARG A 404 -22.11 5.12 -14.35
CA ARG A 404 -22.07 6.09 -15.45
C ARG A 404 -21.16 7.29 -15.19
N GLU A 405 -20.32 7.21 -14.21
CA GLU A 405 -19.30 8.22 -13.91
C GLU A 405 -18.12 8.11 -14.87
N THR A 406 -17.42 9.21 -15.06
CA THR A 406 -16.13 9.25 -15.77
C THR A 406 -15.10 9.90 -14.87
N ASP A 407 -14.10 9.11 -14.43
CA ASP A 407 -13.16 9.54 -13.43
C ASP A 407 -11.81 8.81 -13.51
N SER A 408 -10.81 9.30 -12.75
CA SER A 408 -9.52 8.68 -12.54
C SER A 408 -8.95 9.05 -11.17
N ARG A 409 -8.01 8.27 -10.66
CA ARG A 409 -7.32 8.60 -9.40
C ARG A 409 -6.46 9.87 -9.49
N TYR A 410 -6.17 10.35 -10.70
CA TYR A 410 -5.34 11.53 -10.96
C TYR A 410 -6.13 12.77 -11.37
N LYS A 411 -7.44 12.69 -11.58
CA LYS A 411 -8.28 13.81 -12.00
C LYS A 411 -8.13 15.06 -11.13
N SER A 412 -8.09 14.90 -9.81
CA SER A 412 -7.99 16.02 -8.89
C SER A 412 -6.64 16.73 -9.00
N CYS A 413 -5.53 16.00 -8.98
CA CYS A 413 -4.20 16.56 -9.06
C CYS A 413 -3.84 17.10 -10.46
N GLU A 414 -4.41 16.54 -11.55
CA GLU A 414 -4.21 17.08 -12.90
C GLU A 414 -4.80 18.49 -13.04
N ARG A 415 -5.89 18.76 -12.35
CA ARG A 415 -6.54 20.07 -12.35
C ARG A 415 -5.71 21.13 -11.63
N THR A 416 -4.90 20.75 -10.66
CA THR A 416 -4.14 21.66 -9.78
C THR A 416 -2.62 21.59 -10.03
N ASP A 417 -2.18 20.81 -11.01
CA ASP A 417 -0.76 20.54 -11.32
C ASP A 417 0.04 20.00 -10.12
N THR A 418 -0.63 19.21 -9.29
CA THR A 418 -0.01 18.62 -8.09
C THR A 418 0.20 17.11 -8.19
N CYS A 419 0.07 16.51 -9.38
CA CYS A 419 0.22 15.08 -9.56
C CYS A 419 1.62 14.59 -9.19
N PRO A 420 1.73 13.55 -8.35
CA PRO A 420 2.99 12.88 -8.09
C PRO A 420 3.35 11.92 -9.23
N LEU A 421 4.63 11.71 -9.48
CA LEU A 421 5.09 10.59 -10.32
C LEU A 421 4.95 9.27 -9.56
N GLY A 422 4.78 8.14 -10.26
CA GLY A 422 4.50 6.90 -9.56
C GLY A 422 4.98 5.61 -10.21
N MET A 423 5.48 4.71 -9.35
CA MET A 423 5.70 3.29 -9.66
C MET A 423 4.64 2.46 -8.93
N GLU A 424 3.69 1.93 -9.69
CA GLU A 424 2.62 1.05 -9.20
C GLU A 424 3.09 -0.40 -9.35
N ILE A 425 3.45 -1.04 -8.25
CA ILE A 425 4.04 -2.38 -8.25
C ILE A 425 3.08 -3.33 -7.54
N TYR A 426 2.67 -4.40 -8.18
CA TYR A 426 1.75 -5.38 -7.61
C TYR A 426 2.14 -6.80 -7.92
N SER A 427 1.76 -7.71 -7.03
CA SER A 427 2.07 -9.12 -7.11
C SER A 427 0.99 -9.92 -7.85
N ALA A 428 1.32 -11.15 -8.23
CA ALA A 428 0.33 -12.08 -8.79
C ALA A 428 -0.84 -12.35 -7.83
N ASN A 429 -0.60 -12.37 -6.51
CA ASN A 429 -1.65 -12.54 -5.52
C ASN A 429 -2.77 -11.51 -5.67
N GLU A 430 -2.45 -10.27 -6.02
CA GLU A 430 -3.44 -9.20 -6.08
C GLU A 430 -4.40 -9.29 -7.27
N TYR A 431 -4.04 -10.01 -8.32
CA TYR A 431 -5.00 -10.37 -9.38
C TYR A 431 -6.08 -11.32 -8.86
N TRP A 432 -5.72 -12.16 -7.89
CA TRP A 432 -6.63 -13.13 -7.29
C TRP A 432 -7.50 -12.55 -6.17
N VAL A 433 -6.95 -11.65 -5.36
CA VAL A 433 -7.61 -11.18 -4.14
C VAL A 433 -8.01 -9.71 -4.15
N LYS A 434 -7.50 -8.90 -5.09
CA LYS A 434 -7.73 -7.44 -5.10
C LYS A 434 -8.09 -6.88 -6.48
N ALA A 435 -8.48 -7.74 -7.41
CA ALA A 435 -8.89 -7.38 -8.76
C ALA A 435 -7.90 -6.43 -9.48
N ALA A 436 -6.58 -6.73 -9.37
CA ALA A 436 -5.53 -5.86 -9.90
C ALA A 436 -5.64 -5.57 -11.40
N SER A 437 -6.30 -6.42 -12.18
CA SER A 437 -6.56 -6.18 -13.59
C SER A 437 -7.29 -4.85 -13.85
N LEU A 438 -8.17 -4.41 -12.94
CA LEU A 438 -8.91 -3.15 -13.07
C LEU A 438 -8.03 -1.90 -13.04
N LEU A 439 -6.76 -2.00 -12.61
CA LEU A 439 -5.80 -0.90 -12.71
C LEU A 439 -5.43 -0.56 -14.16
N HIS A 440 -5.47 -1.54 -15.05
CA HIS A 440 -4.99 -1.43 -16.42
C HIS A 440 -5.95 -2.01 -17.48
N THR A 441 -7.21 -2.28 -17.09
CA THR A 441 -8.32 -2.57 -17.99
C THR A 441 -9.44 -1.58 -17.79
N THR A 442 -10.28 -1.39 -18.82
CA THR A 442 -11.52 -0.65 -18.66
C THR A 442 -12.45 -1.34 -17.64
N PRO A 443 -13.31 -0.59 -16.92
CA PRO A 443 -14.20 -1.18 -15.90
C PRO A 443 -15.16 -2.25 -16.46
N ASP A 444 -15.47 -2.21 -17.76
CA ASP A 444 -16.25 -3.24 -18.48
C ASP A 444 -15.41 -4.46 -18.90
N GLY A 445 -14.09 -4.45 -18.63
CA GLY A 445 -13.20 -5.55 -18.95
C GLY A 445 -12.95 -5.80 -20.43
N THR A 446 -13.24 -4.85 -21.32
CA THR A 446 -13.17 -5.06 -22.79
C THR A 446 -11.86 -4.62 -23.41
N LYS A 447 -11.09 -3.74 -22.75
CA LYS A 447 -9.87 -3.14 -23.33
C LYS A 447 -8.77 -2.96 -22.28
N ASP A 448 -7.52 -3.06 -22.74
CA ASP A 448 -6.35 -2.60 -21.98
C ASP A 448 -6.30 -1.07 -21.98
N LEU A 449 -5.95 -0.49 -20.83
CA LEU A 449 -5.72 0.95 -20.69
C LEU A 449 -4.29 1.34 -21.10
N PRO A 450 -4.09 2.56 -21.60
CA PRO A 450 -2.74 3.11 -21.81
C PRO A 450 -2.08 3.45 -20.47
N ASP A 451 -0.75 3.61 -20.48
CA ASP A 451 -0.04 4.18 -19.35
C ASP A 451 -0.45 5.63 -19.10
N SER A 452 -0.50 6.02 -17.83
CA SER A 452 -0.58 7.42 -17.45
C SER A 452 0.75 8.14 -17.76
N LYS A 453 0.70 9.42 -18.08
CA LYS A 453 1.91 10.25 -18.18
C LYS A 453 2.66 10.37 -16.84
N PHE A 454 1.99 10.10 -15.73
CA PHE A 454 2.52 10.21 -14.37
C PHE A 454 2.93 8.87 -13.76
N THR A 455 2.45 7.73 -14.26
CA THR A 455 2.67 6.45 -13.60
C THR A 455 3.13 5.35 -14.54
N ARG A 456 3.86 4.37 -13.98
CA ARG A 456 4.21 3.11 -14.63
C ARG A 456 3.76 1.94 -13.76
N ASN A 457 3.32 0.87 -14.42
CA ASN A 457 2.72 -0.30 -13.80
C ASN A 457 3.64 -1.51 -13.94
N PHE A 458 3.98 -2.15 -12.82
CA PHE A 458 4.85 -3.32 -12.79
C PHE A 458 4.17 -4.47 -12.07
N PHE A 459 3.87 -5.52 -12.80
CA PHE A 459 3.38 -6.78 -12.27
C PHE A 459 4.54 -7.71 -11.95
N MET A 460 4.70 -8.07 -10.68
CA MET A 460 5.67 -9.06 -10.21
C MET A 460 5.12 -10.46 -10.43
N SER A 461 5.62 -11.13 -11.46
CA SER A 461 5.14 -12.44 -11.93
C SER A 461 5.24 -13.50 -10.85
N SER A 462 4.20 -14.31 -10.72
CA SER A 462 4.14 -15.51 -9.86
C SER A 462 4.32 -15.25 -8.37
N MET A 463 4.26 -14.01 -7.92
CA MET A 463 4.63 -13.60 -6.57
C MET A 463 3.44 -13.61 -5.61
N ARG A 464 3.67 -14.02 -4.35
CA ARG A 464 2.71 -13.89 -3.25
C ARG A 464 2.46 -12.42 -2.90
N HIS A 465 1.51 -12.15 -1.99
CA HIS A 465 1.34 -10.81 -1.42
C HIS A 465 2.51 -10.51 -0.48
N GLY A 466 3.32 -9.55 -0.86
CA GLY A 466 4.52 -9.19 -0.11
C GLY A 466 5.76 -10.01 -0.50
N THR A 467 6.88 -9.55 -0.01
CA THR A 467 8.19 -10.18 -0.16
C THR A 467 8.38 -11.25 0.90
N ALA A 468 9.02 -12.36 0.57
CA ALA A 468 9.42 -13.33 1.59
C ALA A 468 10.40 -12.67 2.58
N ALA A 469 10.15 -12.79 3.88
CA ALA A 469 10.98 -12.18 4.91
C ALA A 469 12.41 -12.76 4.96
N SER A 470 12.57 -14.00 4.52
CA SER A 470 13.86 -14.65 4.33
C SER A 470 13.69 -15.75 3.30
N PRO A 471 14.54 -15.85 2.29
CA PRO A 471 14.57 -17.06 1.48
C PRO A 471 14.79 -18.24 2.42
N ALA A 472 14.01 -19.30 2.24
CA ALA A 472 14.26 -20.55 2.97
C ALA A 472 15.73 -20.90 2.86
N GLY A 473 16.39 -21.15 3.98
CA GLY A 473 17.82 -21.51 4.00
C GLY A 473 18.12 -22.65 3.02
N PRO A 474 19.35 -22.78 2.56
CA PRO A 474 19.72 -23.82 1.63
C PRO A 474 19.20 -25.19 2.09
N GLY A 475 18.46 -25.89 1.25
CA GLY A 475 17.95 -27.24 1.51
C GLY A 475 16.60 -27.34 2.23
N THR A 476 16.07 -26.27 2.82
CA THR A 476 14.77 -26.30 3.50
C THR A 476 13.65 -25.85 2.56
N LEU A 477 12.51 -26.56 2.58
CA LEU A 477 11.27 -26.05 2.00
C LEU A 477 10.69 -25.00 2.95
N PRO A 478 10.13 -23.90 2.42
CA PRO A 478 9.35 -22.99 3.22
C PRO A 478 8.21 -23.71 3.96
N SER A 479 7.81 -23.18 5.11
CA SER A 479 6.68 -23.75 5.86
C SER A 479 5.40 -23.72 5.04
N ARG A 480 4.55 -24.75 5.17
CA ARG A 480 3.21 -24.78 4.62
C ARG A 480 2.20 -23.97 5.46
N GLY A 481 2.45 -23.83 6.75
CA GLY A 481 1.50 -23.21 7.67
C GLY A 481 0.08 -23.80 7.51
N LEU A 482 -0.89 -22.94 7.23
CA LEU A 482 -2.28 -23.33 6.98
C LEU A 482 -2.55 -23.71 5.51
N CYS A 483 -1.56 -23.56 4.62
CA CYS A 483 -1.72 -23.77 3.18
C CYS A 483 -1.41 -25.20 2.74
N GLN A 484 -1.90 -25.58 1.57
CA GLN A 484 -1.68 -26.91 0.99
C GLN A 484 -0.24 -27.14 0.55
N GLN A 485 0.43 -26.09 0.05
CA GLN A 485 1.79 -26.16 -0.45
C GLN A 485 2.75 -25.29 0.39
N ALA A 486 4.04 -25.48 0.21
CA ALA A 486 5.05 -24.60 0.78
C ALA A 486 4.87 -23.14 0.32
N ASP A 487 5.18 -22.19 1.18
CA ASP A 487 5.01 -20.77 0.89
C ASP A 487 6.00 -20.29 -0.18
N ASN A 488 5.57 -19.35 -1.00
CA ASN A 488 6.33 -18.79 -2.11
C ASN A 488 7.50 -17.92 -1.62
N PRO A 489 8.76 -18.26 -1.94
CA PRO A 489 9.94 -17.58 -1.42
C PRO A 489 10.43 -16.39 -2.28
N LEU A 490 9.73 -16.00 -3.33
CA LEU A 490 10.16 -14.93 -4.22
C LEU A 490 10.35 -13.60 -3.49
N ASN A 491 11.37 -12.83 -3.89
CA ASN A 491 11.75 -11.57 -3.29
C ASN A 491 11.83 -10.45 -4.33
N SER A 492 10.97 -9.45 -4.24
CA SER A 492 10.93 -8.30 -5.15
C SER A 492 11.81 -7.12 -4.71
N ALA A 493 12.43 -7.16 -3.54
CA ALA A 493 13.16 -6.00 -3.00
C ALA A 493 14.26 -5.46 -3.94
N PRO A 494 15.07 -6.29 -4.66
CA PRO A 494 16.02 -5.77 -5.64
C PRO A 494 15.37 -4.96 -6.77
N VAL A 495 14.22 -5.43 -7.28
CA VAL A 495 13.46 -4.72 -8.32
C VAL A 495 12.89 -3.42 -7.78
N GLN A 496 12.37 -3.42 -6.55
CA GLN A 496 11.83 -2.22 -5.94
C GLN A 496 12.91 -1.15 -5.73
N ARG A 497 14.13 -1.53 -5.33
CA ARG A 497 15.26 -0.59 -5.26
C ARG A 497 15.62 0.01 -6.62
N ALA A 498 15.66 -0.80 -7.65
CA ALA A 498 15.91 -0.31 -9.00
C ALA A 498 14.83 0.66 -9.50
N LEU A 499 13.56 0.32 -9.27
CA LEU A 499 12.43 1.18 -9.62
C LEU A 499 12.40 2.46 -8.78
N PHE A 500 12.85 2.42 -7.52
CA PHE A 500 12.97 3.62 -6.70
C PHE A 500 14.03 4.58 -7.23
N ILE A 501 15.19 4.09 -7.66
CA ILE A 501 16.21 4.91 -8.34
C ILE A 501 15.64 5.48 -9.64
N ALA A 502 14.94 4.67 -10.43
CA ALA A 502 14.30 5.13 -11.65
C ALA A 502 13.21 6.20 -11.40
N LEU A 503 12.48 6.14 -10.29
CA LEU A 503 11.53 7.17 -9.85
C LEU A 503 12.26 8.47 -9.49
N ASP A 504 13.37 8.37 -8.76
CA ASP A 504 14.16 9.51 -8.36
C ASP A 504 14.78 10.23 -9.57
N GLU A 505 15.38 9.49 -10.51
CA GLU A 505 15.88 10.00 -11.78
C GLU A 505 14.77 10.66 -12.62
N TRP A 506 13.58 10.06 -12.65
CA TRP A 506 12.44 10.65 -13.34
C TRP A 506 12.01 11.99 -12.72
N ALA A 507 11.99 12.07 -11.39
CA ALA A 507 11.56 13.26 -10.67
C ALA A 507 12.62 14.38 -10.63
N THR A 508 13.91 14.07 -10.80
CA THR A 508 15.02 15.01 -10.62
C THR A 508 15.76 15.35 -11.92
N GLU A 509 15.79 14.41 -12.86
CA GLU A 509 16.58 14.49 -14.10
C GLU A 509 15.71 14.42 -15.36
N ASP A 510 14.38 14.27 -15.20
CA ASP A 510 13.43 14.03 -16.30
C ASP A 510 13.77 12.80 -17.15
N ARG A 511 14.50 11.84 -16.55
CA ARG A 511 14.88 10.59 -17.20
C ARG A 511 13.72 9.63 -17.19
N ASN A 512 13.20 9.27 -18.34
CA ASN A 512 12.09 8.33 -18.45
C ASN A 512 12.38 7.02 -17.70
N PRO A 513 11.42 6.54 -16.90
CA PRO A 513 11.54 5.25 -16.20
C PRO A 513 11.37 4.08 -17.18
N PRO A 514 11.65 2.84 -16.76
CA PRO A 514 11.30 1.63 -17.51
C PRO A 514 9.82 1.63 -17.91
N HIS A 515 9.51 1.02 -19.07
CA HIS A 515 8.12 0.86 -19.52
C HIS A 515 7.32 -0.07 -18.60
N SER A 516 6.02 0.17 -18.49
CA SER A 516 5.10 -0.70 -17.76
C SER A 516 5.16 -2.14 -18.27
N ARG A 517 5.11 -3.09 -17.33
CA ARG A 517 5.12 -4.54 -17.59
C ARG A 517 3.94 -5.20 -16.88
N VAL A 518 2.85 -5.39 -17.60
CA VAL A 518 1.62 -6.00 -17.08
C VAL A 518 1.05 -7.00 -18.08
N PRO A 519 0.29 -8.01 -17.65
CA PRO A 519 -0.46 -8.87 -18.56
C PRO A 519 -1.56 -8.06 -19.25
N LYS A 520 -1.90 -8.45 -20.50
CA LYS A 520 -2.84 -7.72 -21.35
C LYS A 520 -3.89 -8.63 -21.96
N LEU A 521 -5.09 -8.09 -22.14
CA LEU A 521 -6.19 -8.76 -22.84
C LEU A 521 -5.84 -8.99 -24.32
N ARG A 522 -5.28 -7.96 -24.97
CA ARG A 522 -5.01 -7.97 -26.43
C ARG A 522 -3.99 -9.02 -26.88
N ASP A 523 -3.07 -9.44 -25.99
CA ASP A 523 -2.05 -10.46 -26.31
C ASP A 523 -2.35 -11.81 -25.64
N GLY A 524 -3.49 -11.93 -24.95
CA GLY A 524 -3.93 -13.17 -24.31
C GLY A 524 -3.12 -13.58 -23.09
N THR A 525 -2.35 -12.67 -22.48
CA THR A 525 -1.61 -12.92 -21.24
C THR A 525 -2.43 -12.58 -19.99
N LEU A 526 -3.56 -11.89 -20.16
CA LEU A 526 -4.57 -11.64 -19.15
C LEU A 526 -5.85 -12.40 -19.53
N VAL A 527 -6.30 -13.32 -18.69
CA VAL A 527 -7.35 -14.32 -19.01
C VAL A 527 -8.39 -14.42 -17.89
N PRO A 528 -9.59 -14.93 -18.19
CA PRO A 528 -10.55 -15.31 -17.14
C PRO A 528 -9.96 -16.36 -16.18
N PRO A 529 -10.40 -16.39 -14.90
CA PRO A 529 -9.88 -17.33 -13.91
C PRO A 529 -10.28 -18.78 -14.18
N LEU A 530 -11.30 -19.02 -14.96
CA LEU A 530 -11.81 -20.35 -15.34
C LEU A 530 -12.03 -20.43 -16.85
N PRO A 531 -11.90 -21.63 -17.45
CA PRO A 531 -11.41 -22.89 -16.83
C PRO A 531 -9.90 -22.87 -16.57
N GLN A 532 -9.39 -23.76 -15.69
CA GLN A 532 -7.95 -23.87 -15.38
C GLN A 532 -7.10 -24.08 -16.64
N SER A 533 -7.60 -24.82 -17.63
CA SER A 533 -6.93 -25.02 -18.92
C SER A 533 -6.76 -23.72 -19.72
N GLY A 534 -7.69 -22.77 -19.60
CA GLY A 534 -7.60 -21.46 -20.24
C GLY A 534 -6.52 -20.56 -19.61
N MET A 535 -6.28 -20.74 -18.31
CA MET A 535 -5.18 -20.10 -17.60
C MET A 535 -3.81 -20.68 -18.00
N GLY A 536 -3.76 -21.94 -18.44
CA GLY A 536 -2.52 -22.64 -18.80
C GLY A 536 -1.85 -23.39 -17.66
N PHE A 537 -2.44 -23.41 -16.46
CA PHE A 537 -1.83 -24.06 -15.30
C PHE A 537 -1.85 -25.60 -15.46
N PRO A 538 -0.70 -26.27 -15.34
CA PRO A 538 -0.58 -27.71 -15.57
C PRO A 538 -1.19 -28.54 -14.44
N ASN A 539 -1.53 -29.81 -14.75
CA ASN A 539 -1.99 -30.79 -13.76
C ASN A 539 -0.80 -31.33 -12.96
N ILE A 540 -0.36 -30.60 -11.96
CA ILE A 540 0.77 -30.96 -11.10
C ILE A 540 0.29 -32.00 -10.07
N PRO A 541 0.89 -33.18 -9.96
CA PRO A 541 0.56 -34.14 -8.89
C PRO A 541 0.77 -33.51 -7.52
N SER A 542 -0.19 -33.73 -6.63
CA SER A 542 -0.06 -33.26 -5.25
C SER A 542 1.01 -34.07 -4.51
N PRO A 543 2.03 -33.42 -3.91
CA PRO A 543 3.06 -34.12 -3.14
C PRO A 543 2.60 -34.51 -1.72
N PHE A 544 1.40 -34.10 -1.31
CA PHE A 544 0.90 -34.27 0.06
C PHE A 544 -0.43 -35.01 0.08
N ALA A 545 -0.53 -36.00 0.96
CA ALA A 545 -1.74 -36.83 1.11
C ALA A 545 -2.88 -36.13 1.88
N ASP A 546 -2.59 -35.03 2.57
CA ASP A 546 -3.55 -34.28 3.40
C ASP A 546 -4.29 -33.17 2.64
N ILE A 547 -4.22 -33.19 1.30
CA ILE A 547 -4.93 -32.23 0.44
C ILE A 547 -5.95 -32.93 -0.43
N PRO A 548 -7.07 -32.26 -0.75
CA PRO A 548 -8.10 -32.83 -1.59
C PRO A 548 -7.63 -33.10 -3.02
N GLY A 549 -7.83 -34.31 -3.50
CA GLY A 549 -7.58 -34.70 -4.88
C GLY A 549 -6.13 -35.02 -5.22
N PRO A 550 -5.89 -35.61 -6.41
CA PRO A 550 -4.58 -36.08 -6.82
C PRO A 550 -3.67 -34.99 -7.40
N PHE A 551 -4.23 -33.83 -7.72
CA PHE A 551 -3.50 -32.73 -8.36
C PHE A 551 -3.63 -31.44 -7.58
N VAL A 552 -2.63 -30.56 -7.71
CA VAL A 552 -2.73 -29.17 -7.30
C VAL A 552 -3.76 -28.52 -8.21
N THR A 553 -4.92 -28.25 -7.65
CA THR A 553 -6.03 -27.65 -8.39
C THR A 553 -6.33 -26.26 -7.87
N TYR A 554 -6.81 -25.46 -8.77
CA TYR A 554 -7.37 -24.16 -8.54
C TYR A 554 -8.89 -24.24 -8.72
N THR A 555 -9.64 -23.77 -7.75
CA THR A 555 -11.10 -23.84 -7.73
C THR A 555 -11.79 -22.59 -8.26
N GLY A 556 -11.03 -21.71 -8.93
CA GLY A 556 -11.55 -20.42 -9.39
C GLY A 556 -11.65 -19.36 -8.31
N LEU A 557 -10.98 -19.55 -7.17
CA LEU A 557 -10.92 -18.60 -6.07
C LEU A 557 -10.34 -17.28 -6.53
N LYS A 558 -11.20 -16.36 -6.90
CA LYS A 558 -10.87 -14.99 -7.22
C LYS A 558 -11.87 -14.08 -6.53
N THR A 559 -11.40 -13.03 -5.91
CA THR A 559 -12.30 -12.02 -5.35
C THR A 559 -13.06 -11.34 -6.47
N THR A 560 -14.37 -11.45 -6.46
CA THR A 560 -15.26 -10.75 -7.36
C THR A 560 -15.45 -9.31 -6.87
N ARG A 561 -15.35 -8.36 -7.77
CA ARG A 561 -15.56 -6.95 -7.46
C ARG A 561 -17.00 -6.57 -7.76
N TYR A 562 -17.77 -6.27 -6.71
CA TYR A 562 -19.16 -5.85 -6.80
C TYR A 562 -19.31 -4.36 -6.59
N HIS A 563 -20.33 -3.79 -7.22
CA HIS A 563 -20.87 -2.49 -6.84
C HIS A 563 -22.00 -2.70 -5.83
N PHE A 564 -21.70 -2.59 -4.55
CA PHE A 564 -22.63 -2.87 -3.47
C PHE A 564 -23.63 -1.75 -3.23
N ASN A 565 -24.83 -2.11 -2.79
CA ASN A 565 -25.84 -1.15 -2.32
C ASN A 565 -25.71 -0.96 -0.82
N TYR A 566 -25.17 0.17 -0.40
CA TYR A 566 -25.08 0.60 1.00
C TYR A 566 -26.21 1.56 1.41
N GLY A 567 -27.18 1.77 0.54
CA GLY A 567 -28.30 2.69 0.72
C GLY A 567 -28.23 3.93 -0.16
N LEU A 568 -29.28 4.74 -0.05
CA LEU A 568 -29.45 5.94 -0.86
C LEU A 568 -28.29 6.93 -0.65
N ASN A 569 -27.74 7.47 -1.73
CA ASN A 569 -26.69 8.48 -1.76
C ASN A 569 -25.38 8.08 -1.04
N PHE A 570 -25.15 6.77 -0.78
CA PHE A 570 -23.95 6.34 -0.08
C PHE A 570 -22.66 6.80 -0.77
N TYR A 571 -22.58 6.62 -2.08
CA TYR A 571 -21.39 6.96 -2.85
C TYR A 571 -21.09 8.46 -2.92
N GLU A 572 -22.06 9.30 -2.62
CA GLU A 572 -21.93 10.75 -2.53
C GLU A 572 -21.60 11.21 -1.11
N THR A 573 -22.24 10.59 -0.12
CA THR A 573 -22.21 11.06 1.28
C THR A 573 -21.23 10.30 2.18
N GLY A 574 -20.85 9.08 1.80
CA GLY A 574 -20.09 8.17 2.65
C GLY A 574 -20.89 7.61 3.84
N ILE A 575 -22.22 7.73 3.82
CA ILE A 575 -23.10 7.33 4.93
C ILE A 575 -23.96 6.15 4.52
N ALA A 576 -23.67 4.97 5.06
CA ALA A 576 -24.49 3.78 4.85
C ALA A 576 -25.82 3.89 5.60
N THR A 577 -26.90 3.48 4.94
CA THR A 577 -28.26 3.43 5.53
C THR A 577 -28.81 2.00 5.57
N ILE A 578 -28.10 1.04 4.99
CA ILE A 578 -28.44 -0.38 4.95
C ILE A 578 -27.32 -1.16 5.63
N ASN A 579 -27.67 -2.18 6.45
CA ASN A 579 -26.71 -3.04 7.12
C ASN A 579 -27.19 -4.50 7.19
N PRO A 580 -26.42 -5.45 6.73
CA PRO A 580 -25.35 -5.32 5.75
C PRO A 580 -25.93 -4.97 4.38
N PRO A 581 -25.12 -4.56 3.40
CA PRO A 581 -25.63 -4.45 2.03
C PRO A 581 -26.30 -5.77 1.69
N VAL A 582 -27.50 -5.68 1.12
CA VAL A 582 -28.38 -6.85 0.99
C VAL A 582 -27.74 -7.89 0.08
N PHE A 583 -27.28 -8.95 0.70
CA PHE A 583 -26.95 -10.17 -0.01
C PHE A 583 -28.12 -11.13 0.08
N PRO A 584 -28.64 -11.60 -1.02
CA PRO A 584 -29.34 -12.87 -0.99
C PRO A 584 -28.28 -13.97 -0.87
N PHE A 585 -27.87 -14.29 0.34
CA PHE A 585 -26.93 -15.38 0.67
C PHE A 585 -27.46 -16.78 0.35
N THR A 586 -28.38 -16.93 -0.59
CA THR A 586 -29.06 -18.19 -0.80
C THR A 586 -28.26 -19.24 -1.56
N THR A 587 -27.19 -18.83 -2.26
CA THR A 587 -26.17 -19.75 -2.81
C THR A 587 -24.92 -18.92 -3.15
N PRO A 588 -23.85 -19.02 -2.40
CA PRO A 588 -22.61 -18.37 -2.76
C PRO A 588 -21.92 -19.16 -3.86
N SER A 589 -22.13 -18.80 -5.12
CA SER A 589 -21.07 -19.03 -6.07
C SER A 589 -20.14 -17.83 -5.98
N TYR A 590 -19.01 -18.04 -5.38
CA TYR A 590 -17.93 -17.07 -5.19
C TYR A 590 -17.47 -16.41 -6.50
N GLN A 591 -17.87 -16.95 -7.62
CA GLN A 591 -17.27 -16.65 -8.90
C GLN A 591 -18.12 -15.79 -9.81
N ASP A 592 -19.42 -15.83 -9.70
CA ASP A 592 -20.31 -15.09 -10.61
C ASP A 592 -21.75 -15.08 -10.11
N ASP A 593 -22.00 -14.37 -9.02
CA ASP A 593 -23.38 -14.24 -8.56
C ASP A 593 -23.94 -12.87 -8.89
N SER A 594 -24.52 -12.75 -10.08
CA SER A 594 -25.26 -11.56 -10.52
C SER A 594 -26.38 -11.13 -9.54
N ARG A 595 -26.74 -11.99 -8.58
CA ARG A 595 -27.69 -11.69 -7.50
C ARG A 595 -27.14 -10.71 -6.46
N ASN A 596 -25.80 -10.57 -6.37
CA ASN A 596 -25.15 -9.67 -5.42
C ASN A 596 -25.00 -8.23 -5.92
N GLY A 597 -25.51 -7.95 -7.11
CA GLY A 597 -25.41 -6.64 -7.76
C GLY A 597 -24.52 -6.69 -8.99
N PRO A 598 -24.33 -5.55 -9.67
CA PRO A 598 -23.44 -5.46 -10.81
C PRO A 598 -22.00 -5.79 -10.45
N ILE A 599 -21.32 -6.51 -11.35
CA ILE A 599 -19.97 -7.02 -11.18
C ILE A 599 -19.04 -6.30 -12.15
N TYR A 600 -17.87 -5.89 -11.66
CA TYR A 600 -16.76 -5.46 -12.51
C TYR A 600 -15.95 -6.69 -12.96
N PRO A 601 -15.84 -6.96 -14.27
CA PRO A 601 -15.02 -8.03 -14.79
C PRO A 601 -13.56 -7.87 -14.34
N SER A 602 -12.98 -8.91 -13.82
CA SER A 602 -11.57 -8.94 -13.45
C SER A 602 -10.92 -10.24 -13.89
N PHE A 603 -9.63 -10.17 -14.24
CA PHE A 603 -8.89 -11.22 -14.91
C PHE A 603 -7.63 -11.57 -14.11
N ILE A 604 -6.99 -12.66 -14.49
CA ILE A 604 -5.77 -13.16 -13.87
C ILE A 604 -4.66 -13.33 -14.92
N PRO A 605 -3.39 -13.37 -14.51
CA PRO A 605 -2.28 -13.68 -15.40
C PRO A 605 -2.37 -15.11 -15.92
N LYS A 606 -2.01 -15.30 -17.19
CA LYS A 606 -1.84 -16.61 -17.83
C LYS A 606 -0.48 -17.21 -17.45
N THR A 607 -0.43 -18.55 -17.30
CA THR A 607 0.79 -19.28 -16.96
C THR A 607 1.38 -20.04 -18.15
N ASP A 608 2.67 -20.38 -18.07
CA ASP A 608 3.35 -21.33 -18.98
C ASP A 608 3.10 -22.80 -18.58
N GLY A 609 3.73 -23.73 -19.33
CA GLY A 609 3.62 -25.16 -19.05
C GLY A 609 4.25 -25.60 -17.72
N ASP A 610 5.01 -24.75 -17.07
CA ASP A 610 5.56 -24.97 -15.73
C ASP A 610 4.66 -24.41 -14.63
N GLY A 611 3.58 -23.70 -15.00
CA GLY A 611 2.65 -23.05 -14.08
C GLY A 611 3.13 -21.70 -13.57
N ASN A 612 4.14 -21.08 -14.19
CA ASN A 612 4.64 -19.75 -13.87
C ASN A 612 4.03 -18.69 -14.79
N ASP A 613 3.77 -17.49 -14.28
CA ASP A 613 3.18 -16.40 -15.06
C ASP A 613 4.11 -16.00 -16.24
N ILE A 614 3.51 -15.78 -17.41
CA ILE A 614 4.26 -15.48 -18.64
C ILE A 614 4.50 -13.99 -18.87
N ALA A 615 3.78 -13.12 -18.19
CA ALA A 615 3.85 -11.67 -18.33
C ALA A 615 4.43 -10.98 -17.09
N GLY A 616 4.69 -9.69 -17.19
CA GLY A 616 5.16 -8.85 -16.08
C GLY A 616 6.68 -8.82 -15.92
N VAL A 617 7.13 -8.49 -14.72
CA VAL A 617 8.54 -8.57 -14.31
C VAL A 617 8.78 -9.98 -13.80
N ARG A 618 9.50 -10.78 -14.59
CA ARG A 618 9.84 -12.15 -14.25
C ARG A 618 11.23 -12.20 -13.63
N LEU A 619 11.28 -12.47 -12.32
CA LEU A 619 12.55 -12.66 -11.63
C LEU A 619 13.36 -13.83 -12.24
N PRO A 620 14.69 -13.89 -12.09
CA PRO A 620 15.48 -15.02 -12.56
C PRO A 620 15.00 -16.38 -12.02
N ASP A 621 14.42 -16.41 -10.83
CA ASP A 621 13.75 -17.60 -10.27
C ASP A 621 12.59 -18.09 -11.16
N VAL A 622 11.93 -17.20 -11.89
CA VAL A 622 10.78 -17.49 -12.77
C VAL A 622 11.22 -17.72 -14.21
N THR A 623 12.29 -17.05 -14.69
CA THR A 623 12.81 -17.22 -16.06
C THR A 623 13.75 -18.41 -16.19
N VAL A 624 14.43 -18.81 -15.11
CA VAL A 624 15.30 -19.98 -14.99
C VAL A 624 14.77 -20.88 -13.87
N PRO A 625 13.56 -21.45 -14.03
CA PRO A 625 12.79 -21.97 -12.91
C PRO A 625 13.32 -23.30 -12.37
N LEU A 626 13.27 -23.43 -11.05
CA LEU A 626 13.51 -24.65 -10.29
C LEU A 626 12.22 -25.20 -9.66
N ALA A 627 11.11 -24.47 -9.85
CA ALA A 627 9.81 -24.77 -9.28
C ALA A 627 8.68 -24.06 -10.04
N THR A 628 7.45 -24.42 -9.76
CA THR A 628 6.30 -23.57 -10.00
C THR A 628 6.12 -22.62 -8.82
N TYR A 629 5.91 -21.34 -9.12
CA TYR A 629 5.57 -20.31 -8.17
C TYR A 629 4.19 -19.76 -8.51
N THR A 630 3.32 -19.59 -7.51
CA THR A 630 2.00 -19.01 -7.75
C THR A 630 1.73 -17.84 -6.81
N GLY A 631 0.93 -16.88 -7.26
CA GLY A 631 0.42 -15.79 -6.41
C GLY A 631 -0.79 -16.20 -5.56
N TRP A 632 -1.28 -17.42 -5.69
CA TRP A 632 -2.43 -17.95 -4.98
C TRP A 632 -2.07 -19.23 -4.23
N ALA A 633 -2.80 -19.51 -3.17
CA ALA A 633 -2.70 -20.75 -2.39
C ALA A 633 -4.07 -21.13 -1.83
N LEU A 634 -4.29 -22.43 -1.57
CA LEU A 634 -5.47 -22.95 -0.93
C LEU A 634 -5.14 -23.45 0.46
N ARG A 635 -6.12 -23.40 1.38
CA ARG A 635 -6.02 -23.92 2.74
C ARG A 635 -6.11 -25.44 2.75
N ARG A 636 -5.50 -26.03 3.79
CA ARG A 636 -5.67 -27.43 4.21
C ARG A 636 -6.45 -27.51 5.50
N GLY A 637 -6.79 -28.72 5.96
CA GLY A 637 -7.51 -28.96 7.21
C GLY A 637 -9.01 -28.65 7.11
N ALA A 638 -9.59 -28.13 8.18
CA ALA A 638 -11.04 -27.90 8.27
C ALA A 638 -11.56 -26.90 7.23
N GLN A 639 -10.75 -25.92 6.82
CA GLN A 639 -11.09 -24.93 5.80
C GLN A 639 -10.45 -25.28 4.45
N ALA A 640 -10.25 -26.58 4.16
CA ALA A 640 -9.60 -27.02 2.92
C ALA A 640 -10.31 -26.47 1.68
N SER A 641 -9.50 -26.06 0.70
CA SER A 641 -9.91 -25.46 -0.57
C SER A 641 -10.42 -24.03 -0.51
N ASP A 642 -10.55 -23.41 0.65
CA ASP A 642 -10.65 -21.95 0.75
C ASP A 642 -9.31 -21.30 0.40
N GLY A 643 -9.33 -20.03 0.00
CA GLY A 643 -8.11 -19.27 -0.26
C GLY A 643 -7.22 -19.16 0.98
N CYS A 644 -5.92 -19.39 0.79
CA CYS A 644 -4.93 -19.28 1.86
C CYS A 644 -4.34 -17.85 1.91
N GLU A 645 -5.23 -16.88 2.05
CA GLU A 645 -4.90 -15.47 2.34
C GLU A 645 -3.87 -14.84 1.39
N SER A 646 -2.85 -14.23 2.00
CA SER A 646 -1.76 -13.52 1.30
C SER A 646 -0.66 -14.45 0.79
N SER A 647 -0.82 -15.76 0.95
CA SER A 647 0.18 -16.76 0.57
C SER A 647 0.16 -17.06 -0.93
N GLY A 648 1.30 -17.50 -1.42
CA GLY A 648 1.46 -18.16 -2.70
C GLY A 648 2.01 -19.56 -2.50
N GLN A 649 2.30 -20.27 -3.59
CA GLN A 649 2.81 -21.63 -3.53
C GLN A 649 4.20 -21.73 -4.14
N PHE A 650 4.99 -22.60 -3.55
CA PHE A 650 6.27 -23.09 -4.06
C PHE A 650 6.17 -24.60 -4.25
N ILE A 651 6.22 -25.05 -5.51
CA ILE A 651 6.06 -26.46 -5.87
C ILE A 651 7.30 -26.87 -6.67
N PRO A 652 8.35 -27.43 -6.02
CA PRO A 652 9.60 -27.73 -6.66
C PRO A 652 9.44 -28.74 -7.81
N PHE A 653 10.27 -28.65 -8.83
CA PHE A 653 10.40 -29.68 -9.85
C PHE A 653 11.06 -30.93 -9.24
N ALA A 654 10.77 -32.07 -9.81
CA ALA A 654 11.52 -33.29 -9.52
C ALA A 654 13.01 -33.06 -9.83
N LYS A 655 13.92 -33.60 -9.01
CA LYS A 655 15.37 -33.44 -9.27
C LYS A 655 15.80 -34.23 -10.50
N THR A 656 15.26 -35.44 -10.66
CA THR A 656 15.59 -36.36 -11.75
C THR A 656 14.36 -36.82 -12.53
N GLU A 657 14.52 -37.33 -13.75
CA GLU A 657 13.42 -37.91 -14.52
C GLU A 657 12.80 -39.13 -13.82
N GLY A 658 13.59 -39.88 -13.05
CA GLY A 658 13.07 -41.01 -12.27
C GLY A 658 12.14 -40.59 -11.14
N GLU A 659 12.37 -39.41 -10.54
CA GLU A 659 11.52 -38.87 -9.50
C GLU A 659 10.26 -38.17 -10.05
N ARG A 660 10.26 -37.81 -11.33
CA ARG A 660 9.21 -37.00 -11.96
C ARG A 660 7.84 -37.71 -11.97
N GLY A 661 7.83 -39.02 -12.19
CA GLY A 661 6.58 -39.78 -12.28
C GLY A 661 5.63 -39.23 -13.36
N SER A 662 4.39 -38.93 -12.97
CA SER A 662 3.36 -38.34 -13.85
C SER A 662 3.36 -36.81 -13.91
N ASP A 663 4.32 -36.12 -13.28
CA ASP A 663 4.42 -34.66 -13.34
C ASP A 663 4.69 -34.22 -14.78
N PRO A 664 3.87 -33.36 -15.39
CA PRO A 664 4.07 -32.91 -16.76
C PRO A 664 5.30 -32.00 -16.91
N ARG A 665 5.80 -31.41 -15.83
CA ARG A 665 6.94 -30.50 -15.84
C ARG A 665 8.23 -31.31 -15.93
N GLY A 666 9.21 -30.86 -16.73
CA GLY A 666 10.51 -31.51 -16.82
C GLY A 666 11.33 -31.42 -15.52
N SER A 667 12.14 -32.42 -15.23
CA SER A 667 13.01 -32.44 -14.06
C SER A 667 14.13 -31.38 -14.14
N VAL A 668 14.72 -31.05 -12.98
CA VAL A 668 15.86 -30.14 -12.89
C VAL A 668 17.05 -30.65 -13.71
N ALA A 669 17.36 -31.96 -13.63
CA ALA A 669 18.45 -32.57 -14.38
C ALA A 669 18.25 -32.51 -15.90
N ALA A 670 17.01 -32.66 -16.38
CA ALA A 670 16.70 -32.53 -17.81
C ALA A 670 16.85 -31.10 -18.31
N ARG A 671 16.49 -30.11 -17.48
CA ARG A 671 16.57 -28.69 -17.82
C ARG A 671 17.99 -28.13 -17.75
N TYR A 672 18.75 -28.58 -16.78
CA TYR A 672 20.08 -28.10 -16.44
C TYR A 672 21.05 -29.27 -16.26
N PRO A 673 21.54 -29.85 -17.37
CA PRO A 673 22.37 -31.03 -17.31
C PRO A 673 23.75 -30.77 -16.69
N THR A 674 24.20 -29.52 -16.63
CA THR A 674 25.43 -29.10 -15.97
C THR A 674 25.25 -27.81 -15.20
N PHE A 675 26.13 -27.57 -14.22
CA PHE A 675 26.15 -26.29 -13.50
C PHE A 675 26.34 -25.11 -14.45
N ALA A 676 27.26 -25.23 -15.41
CA ALA A 676 27.56 -24.17 -16.38
C ALA A 676 26.33 -23.80 -17.22
N ALA A 677 25.52 -24.79 -17.63
CA ALA A 677 24.28 -24.54 -18.39
C ALA A 677 23.25 -23.77 -17.56
N TYR A 678 23.09 -24.09 -16.28
CA TYR A 678 22.22 -23.35 -15.34
C TYR A 678 22.75 -21.94 -15.08
N HIS A 679 24.01 -21.83 -14.66
CA HIS A 679 24.65 -20.57 -14.31
C HIS A 679 24.66 -19.58 -15.48
N GLY A 680 24.95 -20.07 -16.69
CA GLY A 680 24.90 -19.24 -17.89
C GLY A 680 23.51 -18.61 -18.14
N LYS A 681 22.43 -19.38 -17.93
CA LYS A 681 21.05 -18.84 -18.02
C LYS A 681 20.75 -17.83 -16.92
N VAL A 682 21.20 -18.10 -15.67
CA VAL A 682 21.06 -17.16 -14.55
C VAL A 682 21.74 -15.83 -14.87
N ARG A 683 23.00 -15.87 -15.35
CA ARG A 683 23.72 -14.64 -15.72
C ARG A 683 23.00 -13.88 -16.84
N SER A 684 22.51 -14.58 -17.88
CA SER A 684 21.75 -13.93 -18.96
C SER A 684 20.48 -13.23 -18.43
N ALA A 685 19.75 -13.86 -17.50
CA ALA A 685 18.58 -13.26 -16.92
C ALA A 685 18.92 -12.02 -16.05
N LEU A 686 20.01 -12.06 -15.31
CA LEU A 686 20.48 -10.91 -14.53
C LEU A 686 20.96 -9.76 -15.44
N GLU A 687 21.70 -10.05 -16.52
CA GLU A 687 22.11 -9.06 -17.54
C GLU A 687 20.89 -8.34 -18.15
N GLU A 688 19.85 -9.10 -18.50
CA GLU A 688 18.60 -8.53 -19.02
C GLU A 688 17.95 -7.60 -18.00
N MET A 689 17.83 -8.01 -16.74
CA MET A 689 17.23 -7.17 -15.69
C MET A 689 18.01 -5.88 -15.44
N VAL A 690 19.35 -5.94 -15.46
CA VAL A 690 20.18 -4.73 -15.33
C VAL A 690 19.98 -3.81 -16.54
N SER A 691 20.04 -4.36 -17.76
CA SER A 691 19.83 -3.61 -19.00
C SER A 691 18.46 -2.93 -19.06
N ASP A 692 17.42 -3.58 -18.49
CA ASP A 692 16.05 -3.08 -18.39
C ASP A 692 15.84 -2.10 -17.22
N ARG A 693 16.91 -1.82 -16.44
CA ARG A 693 16.83 -1.00 -15.21
C ARG A 693 15.88 -1.55 -14.16
N LEU A 694 15.76 -2.87 -14.06
CA LEU A 694 14.95 -3.60 -13.07
C LEU A 694 15.81 -4.28 -11.99
N LEU A 695 17.13 -4.16 -12.08
CA LEU A 695 18.10 -4.66 -11.10
C LEU A 695 19.27 -3.67 -11.04
N LEU A 696 19.67 -3.27 -9.85
CA LEU A 696 20.87 -2.46 -9.65
C LEU A 696 22.12 -3.32 -9.68
N CYS A 697 23.21 -2.80 -10.22
CA CYS A 697 24.49 -3.48 -10.25
C CYS A 697 24.99 -3.89 -8.87
N GLU A 698 24.72 -3.07 -7.87
CA GLU A 698 25.06 -3.33 -6.46
C GLU A 698 24.27 -4.51 -5.83
N ASP A 699 23.15 -4.93 -6.44
CA ASP A 699 22.36 -6.09 -6.03
C ASP A 699 22.68 -7.36 -6.83
N ALA A 700 23.17 -7.19 -8.06
CA ALA A 700 23.33 -8.28 -9.01
C ALA A 700 24.21 -9.43 -8.51
N GLY A 701 25.32 -9.10 -7.83
CA GLY A 701 26.24 -10.12 -7.31
C GLY A 701 25.62 -10.97 -6.18
N ASN A 702 24.81 -10.35 -5.32
CA ASN A 702 24.10 -11.06 -4.27
C ASN A 702 23.04 -12.00 -4.85
N GLU A 703 22.31 -11.53 -5.87
CA GLU A 703 21.30 -12.34 -6.56
C GLU A 703 21.94 -13.51 -7.32
N GLU A 704 23.08 -13.32 -8.00
CA GLU A 704 23.81 -14.38 -8.66
C GLU A 704 24.25 -15.46 -7.66
N SER A 705 24.85 -15.06 -6.52
CA SER A 705 25.25 -15.98 -5.45
C SER A 705 24.09 -16.77 -4.89
N ARG A 706 22.97 -16.11 -4.62
CA ARG A 706 21.74 -16.74 -4.11
C ARG A 706 21.18 -17.78 -5.08
N LEU A 707 21.13 -17.45 -6.37
CA LEU A 707 20.59 -18.32 -7.41
C LEU A 707 21.49 -19.53 -7.66
N MET A 708 22.81 -19.38 -7.67
CA MET A 708 23.75 -20.50 -7.75
C MET A 708 23.52 -21.50 -6.62
N GLN A 709 23.42 -21.01 -5.38
CA GLN A 709 23.17 -21.86 -4.21
C GLN A 709 21.80 -22.54 -4.29
N ALA A 710 20.76 -21.83 -4.72
CA ALA A 710 19.42 -22.38 -4.93
C ALA A 710 19.42 -23.51 -5.97
N GLY A 711 20.14 -23.33 -7.08
CA GLY A 711 20.29 -24.37 -8.12
C GLY A 711 20.84 -25.67 -7.59
N ILE A 712 21.97 -25.64 -6.87
CA ILE A 712 22.58 -26.83 -6.27
C ILE A 712 21.63 -27.50 -5.27
N THR A 713 21.03 -26.73 -4.41
CA THR A 713 20.07 -27.23 -3.42
C THR A 713 18.91 -27.96 -4.08
N ARG A 714 18.49 -27.54 -5.26
CA ARG A 714 17.36 -28.09 -6.00
C ARG A 714 17.72 -29.18 -7.02
N GLY A 715 19.00 -29.57 -7.13
CA GLY A 715 19.41 -30.71 -7.91
C GLY A 715 20.15 -30.38 -9.22
N VAL A 716 20.51 -29.13 -9.45
CA VAL A 716 21.50 -28.78 -10.46
C VAL A 716 22.82 -29.42 -10.06
N PRO A 717 23.53 -30.11 -10.96
CA PRO A 717 24.84 -30.71 -10.67
C PRO A 717 25.79 -29.67 -10.06
N ALA A 718 26.52 -30.06 -9.02
CA ALA A 718 27.52 -29.17 -8.44
C ALA A 718 28.66 -28.89 -9.44
N PRO A 719 29.31 -27.72 -9.39
CA PRO A 719 30.51 -27.45 -10.20
C PRO A 719 31.66 -28.37 -9.81
N GLU A 720 32.63 -28.49 -10.70
CA GLU A 720 33.82 -29.31 -10.45
C GLU A 720 34.51 -28.88 -9.14
N GLY A 721 34.87 -29.82 -8.30
CA GLY A 721 35.44 -29.56 -6.97
C GLY A 721 34.44 -29.03 -5.92
N SER A 722 33.15 -28.98 -6.25
CA SER A 722 32.08 -28.47 -5.35
C SER A 722 32.29 -27.02 -4.83
N VAL A 723 33.10 -26.24 -5.54
CA VAL A 723 33.36 -24.83 -5.23
C VAL A 723 32.55 -23.96 -6.20
N LEU A 724 31.71 -23.06 -5.67
CA LEU A 724 30.99 -22.09 -6.50
C LEU A 724 31.99 -21.13 -7.16
N PRO A 725 31.81 -20.77 -8.44
CA PRO A 725 32.61 -19.74 -9.06
C PRO A 725 32.48 -18.41 -8.35
N ALA A 726 33.56 -17.63 -8.37
CA ALA A 726 33.49 -16.26 -7.91
C ALA A 726 32.49 -15.45 -8.77
N VAL A 727 31.76 -14.57 -8.13
CA VAL A 727 30.83 -13.66 -8.82
C VAL A 727 31.65 -12.59 -9.54
N GLU A 728 31.49 -12.52 -10.83
CA GLU A 728 32.11 -11.51 -11.68
C GLU A 728 31.09 -10.41 -12.01
N LEU A 729 31.56 -9.18 -12.13
CA LEU A 729 30.72 -8.05 -12.54
C LEU A 729 30.05 -8.35 -13.89
N LEU A 730 28.74 -8.13 -13.96
CA LEU A 730 27.97 -8.30 -15.19
C LEU A 730 28.45 -7.33 -16.28
N LYS A 731 28.31 -7.73 -17.53
CA LYS A 731 28.70 -6.88 -18.67
C LYS A 731 27.93 -5.55 -18.67
N ALA A 732 26.63 -5.59 -18.45
CA ALA A 732 25.78 -4.42 -18.36
C ALA A 732 26.25 -3.43 -17.27
N CYS A 733 26.77 -3.94 -16.14
CA CYS A 733 27.32 -3.11 -15.08
C CYS A 733 28.66 -2.45 -15.45
N ARG A 734 29.52 -3.14 -16.20
CA ARG A 734 30.78 -2.55 -16.69
C ARG A 734 30.54 -1.40 -17.68
N GLU A 735 29.52 -1.54 -18.53
CA GLU A 735 29.15 -0.49 -19.51
C GLU A 735 28.55 0.74 -18.84
N ASP A 736 27.90 0.60 -17.71
CA ASP A 736 27.32 1.72 -16.93
C ASP A 736 28.40 2.53 -16.20
N GLU A 737 29.41 1.88 -15.61
CA GLU A 737 30.57 2.55 -15.01
C GLU A 737 31.32 3.43 -16.03
N HIS A 738 31.47 2.97 -17.28
CA HIS A 738 32.12 3.73 -18.34
C HIS A 738 31.32 4.98 -18.76
N LYS A 739 29.99 4.94 -18.69
CA LYS A 739 29.13 6.08 -19.03
C LYS A 739 29.13 7.18 -17.95
N HIS A 740 29.31 6.80 -16.70
CA HIS A 740 29.33 7.74 -15.57
C HIS A 740 30.75 8.29 -15.33
N GLY A 741 31.83 7.54 -15.56
CA GLY A 741 33.20 7.99 -15.41
C GLY A 741 33.64 9.09 -16.39
N HIS A 742 32.94 9.30 -17.49
CA HIS A 742 33.18 10.39 -18.43
C HIS A 742 32.44 11.70 -18.14
N LYS A 743 31.54 11.73 -17.17
CA LYS A 743 30.79 12.94 -16.78
C LYS A 743 31.48 13.77 -15.69
N ASP A 744 32.35 13.17 -14.90
CA ASP A 744 33.02 13.85 -13.78
C ASP A 744 34.25 14.70 -14.20
N ASP A 745 34.75 14.55 -15.44
CA ASP A 745 35.90 15.27 -15.94
C ASP A 745 35.59 16.63 -16.60
N HIS A 746 34.34 17.10 -16.64
CA HIS A 746 33.95 18.32 -17.36
C HIS A 746 33.12 19.34 -16.58
N HIS A 747 33.25 19.44 -15.26
CA HIS A 747 32.67 20.55 -14.51
C HIS A 747 33.67 21.16 -13.53
N ASP A 748 34.67 21.86 -14.11
CA ASP A 748 35.36 22.93 -13.43
C ASP A 748 35.46 24.12 -14.40
N HIS A 749 34.60 25.13 -14.23
CA HIS A 749 34.81 26.53 -14.51
C HIS A 749 33.54 27.38 -14.43
N GLY A 750 33.52 28.26 -13.48
CA GLY A 750 32.86 29.58 -13.61
C GLY A 750 31.59 29.78 -12.80
N ASP A 751 31.74 29.93 -11.49
CA ASP A 751 30.83 30.79 -10.71
C ASP A 751 31.15 32.26 -11.00
N HIS A 752 30.15 32.97 -11.51
CA HIS A 752 30.05 34.41 -11.34
C HIS A 752 28.79 34.67 -10.51
N ASP A 753 29.05 35.23 -9.33
CA ASP A 753 28.09 35.90 -8.47
C ASP A 753 27.41 37.03 -9.24
N ASP A 754 26.10 37.17 -9.05
CA ASP A 754 25.42 38.45 -8.96
C ASP A 754 24.05 38.28 -8.27
N ASP A 755 23.90 39.02 -7.12
CA ASP A 755 22.76 39.50 -6.32
C ASP A 755 21.51 38.63 -6.06
#